data_3eafd010667814bb9916ed75cea74c58
#
_entry.id   3eafd010667814bb9916ed75cea74c58
#
_cell.length_a   1.000
_cell.length_b   1.000
_cell.length_c   1.000
_cell.angle_alpha   90.00
_cell.angle_beta   90.00
_cell.angle_gamma   90.00
#
_symmetry.space_group_name_H-M   'P 1'
#
loop_
_entity.id
_entity.type
_entity.pdbx_description
1 polymer ?
#
loop_
_entity_poly.entity_id
_entity_poly.type
_entity_poly.pdbx_seq_one_letter_code
_entity_poly.pdbx_strand_id
1 'polypeptide(L)'
;MSKNLFEECEKCLHDEPAASTAWCPVHVDVPLFASEMEKGDFKKAYQVLEKKIPFTGIIGMICDHPCEKACVRDKLDRAINVSELERAAVRYGYTPFKKGPSMPKKKGKVAVVGGGISGITAAFELDRKGFQVTIYEQSERLGGRVWDYEGKRISREAIEEELQIIERLGIKVSYDSRIGEEELEQLTEEYDAVYLGTGEWEKGLYIHPDTFQVFDSPLFAGGRLYDKSGSVIYAVSSGKRAALSMERYIKKISLTASREREGSFETSLNYQLGDVEPAPRIEKIHDVYTEDEAVREAKRCLKCRCSECVKTCSHMQKFNVTPKGYGRQIQINESVIMGTRYANKMINSCAMCGLCAEQCSLGIGMKDLIHETRESMVEKSKMPPSAHDFALKDMEFSNSNRFFMVKPPPGDKKAEYLFYPGCQLSASCPEYVEKAYRYLLSSVKEGVGIMLGCCGAPADWAGRKDLMRESIERFKNVWNETGKPAFILACSSCIGIFEKYLPEISYVSLWEIFQKYGLPETAKPEHRHILNIHDACGTRHKKEVHESVRKLASGLGYEIEELKYAKDKTKCCGYGGLVYYANREQAIDFAEDRIRESKADLLVYCAMCKDLFVSQGKRTFHILELIFGENPEDAARKKMPNLSQRHANRAGLKTRLLRELWGEEPEMELMERNELNLVIPQELWKTMEERYLLLEDIEQVVARSRISGERFFNPEDSSYLASLRIKNVTYWVRYAEKEGEIHVISAYSHRMEVVKE
;
A
#
# COMPACT_ATOMS: atom_id res chain seq x y z
N MET A 1 -6.76 -6.77 -19.07
CA MET A 1 -5.79 -6.04 -18.23
C MET A 1 -4.65 -5.56 -19.09
N SER A 2 -4.33 -4.28 -19.04
CA SER A 2 -3.26 -3.73 -19.87
C SER A 2 -1.90 -4.22 -19.34
N LYS A 3 -1.04 -4.68 -20.25
CA LYS A 3 0.35 -5.08 -19.95
C LYS A 3 1.12 -3.94 -19.28
N ASN A 4 0.74 -2.71 -19.54
CA ASN A 4 1.37 -1.49 -19.08
C ASN A 4 1.33 -1.31 -17.55
N LEU A 5 0.20 -1.59 -16.88
CA LEU A 5 0.07 -1.38 -15.42
C LEU A 5 0.90 -2.39 -14.60
N PHE A 6 1.10 -3.60 -15.11
CA PHE A 6 2.03 -4.55 -14.46
C PHE A 6 3.47 -4.09 -14.61
N GLU A 7 3.86 -3.63 -15.79
CA GLU A 7 5.20 -3.11 -16.05
C GLU A 7 5.51 -1.90 -15.15
N GLU A 8 4.51 -1.07 -14.88
CA GLU A 8 4.64 0.03 -13.89
C GLU A 8 4.87 -0.49 -12.47
N CYS A 9 4.13 -1.51 -12.04
CA CYS A 9 4.35 -2.11 -10.73
C CYS A 9 5.73 -2.74 -10.57
N GLU A 10 6.31 -3.30 -11.65
CA GLU A 10 7.67 -3.86 -11.63
C GLU A 10 8.74 -2.78 -11.42
N LYS A 11 8.47 -1.51 -11.72
CA LYS A 11 9.37 -0.38 -11.44
C LYS A 11 9.44 -0.02 -9.95
N CYS A 12 8.62 -0.64 -9.08
CA CYS A 12 8.59 -0.36 -7.65
C CYS A 12 9.97 -0.54 -6.99
N LEU A 13 10.41 0.49 -6.29
CA LEU A 13 11.73 0.54 -5.66
C LEU A 13 11.84 -0.26 -4.34
N HIS A 14 10.84 -1.08 -4.00
CA HIS A 14 10.85 -1.83 -2.75
C HIS A 14 12.05 -2.80 -2.64
N ASP A 15 12.43 -3.40 -3.75
CA ASP A 15 13.55 -4.34 -3.83
C ASP A 15 14.91 -3.64 -4.04
N GLU A 16 14.92 -2.31 -4.20
CA GLU A 16 16.16 -1.56 -4.32
C GLU A 16 16.89 -1.53 -2.97
N PRO A 17 18.20 -1.84 -2.97
CA PRO A 17 18.96 -1.84 -1.75
C PRO A 17 19.15 -0.44 -1.20
N ALA A 18 19.34 -0.33 0.12
CA ALA A 18 19.79 0.90 0.75
C ALA A 18 21.13 1.37 0.14
N ALA A 19 21.37 2.67 0.12
CA ALA A 19 22.60 3.24 -0.45
C ALA A 19 23.86 2.63 0.20
N SER A 20 23.87 2.42 1.52
CA SER A 20 24.95 1.74 2.23
C SER A 20 25.19 0.30 1.76
N THR A 21 24.13 -0.44 1.43
CA THR A 21 24.25 -1.80 0.88
C THR A 21 24.74 -1.79 -0.56
N ALA A 22 24.24 -0.88 -1.40
CA ALA A 22 24.63 -0.75 -2.81
C ALA A 22 26.09 -0.30 -2.98
N TRP A 23 26.56 0.59 -2.11
CA TRP A 23 27.95 1.06 -2.11
C TRP A 23 28.93 0.09 -1.48
N CYS A 24 28.47 -0.87 -0.66
CA CYS A 24 29.31 -1.96 -0.22
C CYS A 24 29.64 -2.89 -1.38
N PRO A 25 30.91 -3.05 -1.80
CA PRO A 25 31.23 -3.80 -3.02
C PRO A 25 30.96 -5.32 -2.91
N VAL A 26 30.66 -5.81 -1.71
CA VAL A 26 30.21 -7.19 -1.45
C VAL A 26 28.73 -7.26 -1.01
N HIS A 27 28.03 -6.12 -1.00
CA HIS A 27 26.61 -5.98 -0.70
C HIS A 27 26.19 -6.58 0.66
N VAL A 28 26.86 -6.18 1.73
CA VAL A 28 26.37 -6.43 3.09
C VAL A 28 25.02 -5.75 3.27
N ASP A 29 24.03 -6.44 3.80
CA ASP A 29 22.74 -5.83 4.15
C ASP A 29 22.90 -5.00 5.43
N VAL A 30 23.40 -3.77 5.28
CA VAL A 30 23.65 -2.83 6.37
C VAL A 30 22.40 -2.53 7.21
N PRO A 31 21.20 -2.33 6.61
CA PRO A 31 19.96 -2.20 7.36
C PRO A 31 19.64 -3.41 8.27
N LEU A 32 19.79 -4.62 7.73
CA LEU A 32 19.56 -5.85 8.52
C LEU A 32 20.62 -6.00 9.61
N PHE A 33 21.89 -5.77 9.29
CA PHE A 33 22.98 -5.75 10.24
C PHE A 33 22.71 -4.81 11.41
N ALA A 34 22.36 -3.55 11.11
CA ALA A 34 22.01 -2.56 12.13
C ALA A 34 20.75 -2.96 12.94
N SER A 35 19.79 -3.64 12.31
CA SER A 35 18.60 -4.13 13.02
C SER A 35 18.91 -5.21 14.04
N GLU A 36 19.84 -6.13 13.75
CA GLU A 36 20.25 -7.15 14.71
C GLU A 36 21.13 -6.55 15.82
N MET A 37 22.00 -5.57 15.50
CA MET A 37 22.78 -4.81 16.49
C MET A 37 21.85 -4.05 17.46
N GLU A 38 20.81 -3.41 16.98
CA GLU A 38 19.82 -2.69 17.81
C GLU A 38 19.11 -3.62 18.81
N LYS A 39 18.89 -4.89 18.46
CA LYS A 39 18.29 -5.89 19.34
C LYS A 39 19.28 -6.43 20.38
N GLY A 40 20.56 -6.09 20.29
CA GLY A 40 21.61 -6.66 21.09
C GLY A 40 22.00 -8.09 20.66
N ASP A 41 21.53 -8.56 19.49
CA ASP A 41 21.87 -9.90 18.97
C ASP A 41 23.14 -9.83 18.11
N PHE A 42 24.27 -9.60 18.77
CA PHE A 42 25.57 -9.46 18.12
C PHE A 42 25.97 -10.69 17.30
N LYS A 43 25.53 -11.87 17.75
CA LYS A 43 25.80 -13.13 17.03
C LYS A 43 25.07 -13.16 15.67
N LYS A 44 23.78 -12.76 15.62
CA LYS A 44 23.08 -12.67 14.34
C LYS A 44 23.62 -11.54 13.48
N ALA A 45 24.00 -10.41 14.07
CA ALA A 45 24.66 -9.33 13.36
C ALA A 45 25.96 -9.81 12.69
N TYR A 46 26.81 -10.55 13.42
CA TYR A 46 28.01 -11.17 12.86
C TYR A 46 27.67 -12.12 11.70
N GLN A 47 26.65 -12.94 11.82
CA GLN A 47 26.20 -13.85 10.75
C GLN A 47 25.71 -13.10 9.49
N VAL A 48 25.16 -11.88 9.62
CA VAL A 48 24.83 -11.05 8.46
C VAL A 48 26.08 -10.66 7.67
N LEU A 49 27.16 -10.32 8.38
CA LEU A 49 28.46 -10.02 7.77
C LEU A 49 29.05 -11.28 7.11
N GLU A 50 29.12 -12.40 7.85
CA GLU A 50 29.70 -13.69 7.43
C GLU A 50 29.08 -14.23 6.13
N LYS A 51 27.79 -13.99 5.89
CA LYS A 51 27.13 -14.36 4.62
C LYS A 51 27.76 -13.71 3.38
N LYS A 52 28.40 -12.56 3.55
CA LYS A 52 28.92 -11.75 2.45
C LYS A 52 30.42 -11.61 2.48
N ILE A 53 31.02 -11.60 3.65
CA ILE A 53 32.43 -11.35 3.90
C ILE A 53 33.08 -12.63 4.41
N PRO A 54 33.96 -13.31 3.63
CA PRO A 54 34.82 -14.35 4.16
C PRO A 54 35.85 -13.73 5.09
N PHE A 55 36.36 -14.49 6.07
CA PHE A 55 37.33 -14.00 7.08
C PHE A 55 36.76 -12.76 7.82
N THR A 56 35.51 -12.87 8.28
CA THR A 56 34.77 -11.77 8.89
C THR A 56 35.45 -11.20 10.13
N GLY A 57 36.14 -12.04 10.91
CA GLY A 57 36.89 -11.61 12.08
C GLY A 57 38.05 -10.66 11.74
N ILE A 58 38.72 -10.87 10.61
CA ILE A 58 39.73 -9.95 10.10
C ILE A 58 39.10 -8.73 9.47
N ILE A 59 38.23 -8.94 8.45
CA ILE A 59 37.71 -7.87 7.62
C ILE A 59 36.87 -6.86 8.42
N GLY A 60 36.04 -7.32 9.37
CA GLY A 60 35.23 -6.43 10.21
C GLY A 60 36.07 -5.52 11.13
N MET A 61 37.32 -5.87 11.37
CA MET A 61 38.24 -5.03 12.15
C MET A 61 39.01 -4.01 11.30
N ILE A 62 39.24 -4.28 10.02
CA ILE A 62 40.13 -3.48 9.16
C ILE A 62 39.46 -2.90 7.91
N CYS A 63 38.16 -3.14 7.69
CA CYS A 63 37.41 -2.59 6.56
C CYS A 63 37.48 -1.05 6.55
N ASP A 64 37.54 -0.48 5.35
CA ASP A 64 37.60 0.96 5.10
C ASP A 64 36.21 1.60 4.90
N HIS A 65 35.14 0.82 5.01
CA HIS A 65 33.71 1.21 5.10
C HIS A 65 33.23 2.23 4.05
N PRO A 66 33.33 1.95 2.74
CA PRO A 66 32.76 2.84 1.72
C PRO A 66 31.24 3.05 1.88
N CYS A 67 30.55 2.12 2.53
CA CYS A 67 29.12 2.19 2.87
C CYS A 67 28.75 3.38 3.77
N GLU A 68 29.64 3.87 4.64
CA GLU A 68 29.41 5.05 5.48
C GLU A 68 29.25 6.32 4.63
N LYS A 69 30.10 6.48 3.58
CA LYS A 69 30.03 7.64 2.68
C LYS A 69 28.73 7.74 1.91
N ALA A 70 28.05 6.62 1.70
CA ALA A 70 26.76 6.57 1.03
C ALA A 70 25.56 6.62 1.97
N CYS A 71 25.78 6.74 3.27
CA CYS A 71 24.69 6.77 4.25
C CYS A 71 23.86 8.03 4.09
N VAL A 72 22.55 7.87 3.77
CA VAL A 72 21.64 9.02 3.57
C VAL A 72 21.48 9.88 4.81
N ARG A 73 21.74 9.33 6.02
CA ARG A 73 21.68 10.04 7.27
C ARG A 73 22.75 11.13 7.37
N ASP A 74 23.84 11.01 6.61
CA ASP A 74 24.89 12.04 6.56
C ASP A 74 24.38 13.41 6.12
N LYS A 75 23.27 13.44 5.38
CA LYS A 75 22.60 14.68 4.98
C LYS A 75 21.77 15.34 6.10
N LEU A 76 21.54 14.63 7.19
CA LEU A 76 20.71 15.10 8.32
C LEU A 76 21.56 15.51 9.52
N ASP A 77 22.43 14.59 9.97
CA ASP A 77 23.27 14.76 11.17
C ASP A 77 24.68 14.22 11.00
N ARG A 78 24.89 12.94 10.90
CA ARG A 78 26.14 12.26 10.54
C ARG A 78 25.82 10.81 10.18
N ALA A 79 26.58 10.23 9.24
CA ALA A 79 26.49 8.83 8.84
C ALA A 79 26.50 7.88 10.07
N ILE A 80 25.86 6.74 9.94
CA ILE A 80 25.96 5.64 10.92
C ILE A 80 27.42 5.19 11.00
N ASN A 81 27.93 4.97 12.20
CA ASN A 81 29.29 4.48 12.45
C ASN A 81 29.37 2.95 12.22
N VAL A 82 29.27 2.54 10.95
CA VAL A 82 29.27 1.13 10.57
C VAL A 82 30.59 0.47 10.98
N SER A 83 31.71 1.21 10.92
CA SER A 83 33.02 0.71 11.29
C SER A 83 33.10 0.25 12.75
N GLU A 84 32.59 1.04 13.69
CA GLU A 84 32.60 0.65 15.11
C GLU A 84 31.54 -0.41 15.41
N LEU A 85 30.40 -0.40 14.68
CA LEU A 85 29.40 -1.46 14.80
C LEU A 85 29.95 -2.82 14.31
N GLU A 86 30.70 -2.87 13.20
CA GLU A 86 31.31 -4.11 12.70
C GLU A 86 32.35 -4.63 13.70
N ARG A 87 33.19 -3.77 14.28
CA ARG A 87 34.15 -4.14 15.32
C ARG A 87 33.45 -4.68 16.57
N ALA A 88 32.36 -4.05 17.00
CA ALA A 88 31.57 -4.55 18.12
C ALA A 88 30.91 -5.91 17.79
N ALA A 89 30.41 -6.09 16.56
CA ALA A 89 29.85 -7.37 16.12
C ALA A 89 30.92 -8.49 16.13
N VAL A 90 32.16 -8.19 15.70
CA VAL A 90 33.27 -9.14 15.79
C VAL A 90 33.58 -9.44 17.25
N ARG A 91 33.70 -8.40 18.11
CA ARG A 91 34.09 -8.59 19.53
C ARG A 91 33.08 -9.42 20.32
N TYR A 92 31.76 -9.16 20.16
CA TYR A 92 30.72 -9.76 20.98
C TYR A 92 29.96 -10.90 20.29
N GLY A 93 30.00 -10.96 18.96
CA GLY A 93 29.25 -11.92 18.17
C GLY A 93 30.07 -12.95 17.42
N TYR A 94 31.41 -12.87 17.48
CA TYR A 94 32.32 -13.81 16.80
C TYR A 94 31.90 -15.26 17.02
N THR A 95 31.83 -16.01 15.95
CA THR A 95 31.58 -17.45 15.98
C THR A 95 32.65 -18.13 15.13
N PRO A 96 33.44 -19.05 15.68
CA PRO A 96 34.46 -19.76 14.91
C PRO A 96 33.84 -20.44 13.67
N PHE A 97 34.59 -20.35 12.57
CA PHE A 97 34.18 -20.95 11.31
C PHE A 97 33.91 -22.45 11.48
N LYS A 98 32.71 -22.88 11.11
CA LYS A 98 32.32 -24.28 11.02
C LYS A 98 32.30 -24.71 9.58
N LYS A 99 33.11 -25.70 9.20
CA LYS A 99 33.04 -26.30 7.87
C LYS A 99 31.66 -26.91 7.67
N GLY A 100 30.90 -26.34 6.74
CA GLY A 100 29.63 -26.92 6.29
C GLY A 100 29.86 -28.21 5.48
N PRO A 101 28.79 -28.92 5.08
CA PRO A 101 28.90 -30.04 4.16
C PRO A 101 29.60 -29.57 2.89
N SER A 102 30.79 -30.18 2.60
CA SER A 102 31.56 -29.85 1.38
C SER A 102 30.83 -30.38 0.16
N MET A 103 30.72 -29.55 -0.88
CA MET A 103 30.30 -30.05 -2.19
C MET A 103 31.31 -31.11 -2.69
N PRO A 104 30.84 -32.16 -3.40
CA PRO A 104 31.77 -33.09 -4.05
C PRO A 104 32.71 -32.31 -4.96
N LYS A 105 34.04 -32.61 -4.83
CA LYS A 105 35.02 -31.91 -5.66
C LYS A 105 34.75 -32.17 -7.13
N LYS A 106 34.57 -31.11 -7.88
CA LYS A 106 34.33 -31.13 -9.32
C LYS A 106 35.63 -31.47 -10.05
N LYS A 107 35.50 -31.90 -11.32
CA LYS A 107 36.65 -32.00 -12.23
C LYS A 107 37.08 -30.58 -12.60
N GLY A 108 38.02 -29.99 -11.93
CA GLY A 108 38.57 -28.67 -12.24
C GLY A 108 39.60 -28.26 -11.21
N LYS A 109 40.81 -27.90 -11.72
CA LYS A 109 41.93 -27.47 -10.93
C LYS A 109 42.16 -25.97 -11.11
N VAL A 110 42.36 -25.25 -10.03
CA VAL A 110 42.57 -23.80 -10.07
C VAL A 110 43.79 -23.42 -9.28
N ALA A 111 44.65 -22.60 -9.86
CA ALA A 111 45.77 -21.99 -9.15
C ALA A 111 45.43 -20.58 -8.67
N VAL A 112 45.86 -20.22 -7.48
CA VAL A 112 45.82 -18.86 -6.96
C VAL A 112 47.24 -18.44 -6.60
N VAL A 113 47.70 -17.40 -7.28
CA VAL A 113 49.07 -16.86 -7.02
C VAL A 113 48.94 -15.60 -6.16
N GLY A 114 49.46 -15.71 -4.93
CA GLY A 114 49.39 -14.71 -3.86
C GLY A 114 48.33 -15.02 -2.80
N GLY A 115 48.76 -15.19 -1.58
CA GLY A 115 47.92 -15.50 -0.41
C GLY A 115 47.38 -14.27 0.35
N GLY A 116 47.37 -13.11 -0.26
CA GLY A 116 46.75 -11.90 0.31
C GLY A 116 45.21 -12.00 0.32
N ILE A 117 44.52 -11.02 0.93
CA ILE A 117 43.04 -11.02 1.10
C ILE A 117 42.27 -11.35 -0.19
N SER A 118 42.68 -10.79 -1.31
CA SER A 118 42.00 -11.05 -2.59
C SER A 118 42.20 -12.52 -3.01
N GLY A 119 43.42 -13.07 -2.90
CA GLY A 119 43.72 -14.46 -3.26
C GLY A 119 43.01 -15.46 -2.38
N ILE A 120 43.15 -15.31 -1.04
CA ILE A 120 42.46 -16.24 -0.11
C ILE A 120 40.95 -16.17 -0.23
N THR A 121 40.36 -14.97 -0.62
CA THR A 121 38.95 -14.84 -0.91
C THR A 121 38.57 -15.62 -2.18
N ALA A 122 39.35 -15.49 -3.26
CA ALA A 122 39.12 -16.25 -4.47
C ALA A 122 39.21 -17.77 -4.21
N ALA A 123 40.24 -18.20 -3.48
CA ALA A 123 40.42 -19.60 -3.10
C ALA A 123 39.24 -20.15 -2.28
N PHE A 124 38.77 -19.39 -1.28
CA PHE A 124 37.63 -19.74 -0.43
C PHE A 124 36.36 -19.91 -1.28
N GLU A 125 36.04 -18.96 -2.16
CA GLU A 125 34.86 -19.03 -3.00
C GLU A 125 34.90 -20.19 -4.01
N LEU A 126 36.07 -20.45 -4.60
CA LEU A 126 36.26 -21.55 -5.55
C LEU A 126 36.18 -22.93 -4.85
N ASP A 127 36.75 -23.09 -3.67
CA ASP A 127 36.66 -24.34 -2.89
C ASP A 127 35.19 -24.62 -2.51
N ARG A 128 34.44 -23.60 -2.05
CA ARG A 128 33.00 -23.74 -1.77
C ARG A 128 32.20 -24.15 -2.99
N LYS A 129 32.61 -23.77 -4.19
CA LYS A 129 32.01 -24.18 -5.48
C LYS A 129 32.47 -25.57 -5.93
N GLY A 130 33.36 -26.23 -5.19
CA GLY A 130 33.84 -27.61 -5.39
C GLY A 130 35.00 -27.75 -6.35
N PHE A 131 35.81 -26.71 -6.59
CA PHE A 131 37.06 -26.79 -7.34
C PHE A 131 38.20 -27.27 -6.48
N GLN A 132 39.23 -27.84 -7.10
CA GLN A 132 40.51 -28.17 -6.45
C GLN A 132 41.38 -26.93 -6.52
N VAL A 133 41.67 -26.32 -5.36
CA VAL A 133 42.42 -25.06 -5.31
C VAL A 133 43.80 -25.30 -4.75
N THR A 134 44.81 -24.70 -5.36
CA THR A 134 46.20 -24.60 -4.87
C THR A 134 46.58 -23.14 -4.77
N ILE A 135 47.04 -22.68 -3.61
CA ILE A 135 47.55 -21.34 -3.39
C ILE A 135 49.10 -21.40 -3.46
N TYR A 136 49.70 -20.51 -4.21
CA TYR A 136 51.15 -20.28 -4.23
C TYR A 136 51.43 -18.93 -3.55
N GLU A 137 52.14 -18.98 -2.40
CA GLU A 137 52.47 -17.77 -1.64
C GLU A 137 54.00 -17.65 -1.51
N GLN A 138 54.53 -16.46 -1.78
CA GLN A 138 55.96 -16.20 -1.77
C GLN A 138 56.57 -16.15 -0.37
N SER A 139 55.74 -15.94 0.66
CA SER A 139 56.16 -15.89 2.06
C SER A 139 55.81 -17.17 2.81
N GLU A 140 56.31 -17.27 4.03
CA GLU A 140 56.05 -18.39 4.93
C GLU A 140 54.62 -18.41 5.56
N ARG A 141 53.80 -17.40 5.23
CA ARG A 141 52.44 -17.23 5.80
C ARG A 141 51.44 -16.54 4.85
N LEU A 142 50.18 -16.90 4.99
CA LEU A 142 49.06 -16.23 4.29
C LEU A 142 48.75 -14.88 4.92
N GLY A 143 47.85 -14.09 4.25
CA GLY A 143 47.28 -12.83 4.75
C GLY A 143 47.87 -11.59 4.11
N GLY A 144 49.12 -11.66 3.58
CA GLY A 144 49.75 -10.50 2.96
C GLY A 144 49.72 -9.27 3.86
N ARG A 145 49.16 -8.15 3.39
CA ARG A 145 49.10 -6.88 4.14
C ARG A 145 48.18 -6.86 5.37
N VAL A 146 47.42 -7.90 5.65
CA VAL A 146 46.67 -8.00 6.91
C VAL A 146 47.59 -7.83 8.11
N TRP A 147 48.82 -8.31 8.01
CA TRP A 147 49.82 -8.21 9.07
C TRP A 147 50.28 -6.78 9.38
N ASP A 148 50.03 -5.81 8.50
CA ASP A 148 50.28 -4.38 8.78
C ASP A 148 49.38 -3.83 9.91
N TYR A 149 48.28 -4.52 10.23
CA TYR A 149 47.32 -4.20 11.27
C TYR A 149 47.53 -4.95 12.59
N GLU A 150 48.51 -5.89 12.62
CA GLU A 150 48.88 -6.62 13.84
C GLU A 150 49.24 -5.63 14.97
N GLY A 151 48.72 -5.87 16.18
CA GLY A 151 48.93 -5.01 17.33
C GLY A 151 48.33 -3.61 17.28
N LYS A 152 47.73 -3.19 16.15
CA LYS A 152 47.07 -1.89 15.98
C LYS A 152 45.54 -1.98 16.03
N ARG A 153 45.00 -2.97 15.36
CA ARG A 153 43.53 -3.16 15.22
C ARG A 153 43.09 -4.59 15.46
N ILE A 154 43.97 -5.55 15.29
CA ILE A 154 43.68 -6.98 15.44
C ILE A 154 44.91 -7.67 16.05
N SER A 155 44.68 -8.65 16.92
CA SER A 155 45.77 -9.43 17.53
C SER A 155 46.29 -10.46 16.55
N ARG A 156 47.52 -10.90 16.79
CA ARG A 156 48.18 -11.95 16.02
C ARG A 156 47.37 -13.25 16.02
N GLU A 157 46.92 -13.64 17.19
CA GLU A 157 46.16 -14.86 17.40
C GLU A 157 44.86 -14.86 16.61
N ALA A 158 44.15 -13.70 16.57
CA ALA A 158 42.91 -13.55 15.80
C ALA A 158 43.15 -13.62 14.29
N ILE A 159 44.28 -13.08 13.79
CA ILE A 159 44.66 -13.22 12.39
C ILE A 159 44.96 -14.68 12.06
N GLU A 160 45.79 -15.36 12.89
CA GLU A 160 46.17 -16.76 12.68
C GLU A 160 44.94 -17.68 12.71
N GLU A 161 44.01 -17.49 13.67
CA GLU A 161 42.78 -18.28 13.79
C GLU A 161 41.92 -18.20 12.53
N GLU A 162 41.71 -16.99 12.03
CA GLU A 162 40.91 -16.76 10.80
C GLU A 162 41.59 -17.32 9.53
N LEU A 163 42.89 -17.18 9.40
CA LEU A 163 43.64 -17.71 8.26
C LEU A 163 43.69 -19.23 8.23
N GLN A 164 43.65 -19.90 9.41
CA GLN A 164 43.53 -21.37 9.49
C GLN A 164 42.25 -21.91 8.82
N ILE A 165 41.29 -21.07 8.48
CA ILE A 165 40.11 -21.47 7.69
C ILE A 165 40.54 -22.13 6.38
N ILE A 166 41.57 -21.62 5.72
CA ILE A 166 42.11 -22.17 4.47
C ILE A 166 42.57 -23.62 4.67
N GLU A 167 43.29 -23.92 5.73
CA GLU A 167 43.76 -25.26 6.04
C GLU A 167 42.60 -26.20 6.46
N ARG A 168 41.65 -25.67 7.26
CA ARG A 168 40.46 -26.44 7.67
C ARG A 168 39.57 -26.82 6.48
N LEU A 169 39.58 -26.04 5.41
CA LEU A 169 38.91 -26.38 4.16
C LEU A 169 39.65 -27.46 3.36
N GLY A 170 40.95 -27.66 3.61
CA GLY A 170 41.82 -28.58 2.92
C GLY A 170 42.32 -28.02 1.58
N ILE A 171 42.38 -26.69 1.45
CA ILE A 171 43.00 -26.01 0.33
C ILE A 171 44.52 -26.20 0.45
N LYS A 172 45.18 -26.62 -0.64
CA LYS A 172 46.62 -26.76 -0.70
C LYS A 172 47.30 -25.40 -0.70
N VAL A 173 48.34 -25.21 0.10
CA VAL A 173 49.16 -24.00 0.09
C VAL A 173 50.61 -24.40 -0.16
N SER A 174 51.26 -23.77 -1.15
CA SER A 174 52.70 -23.86 -1.38
C SER A 174 53.32 -22.56 -0.90
N TYR A 175 53.95 -22.60 0.25
CA TYR A 175 54.65 -21.48 0.84
C TYR A 175 56.04 -21.35 0.19
N ASP A 176 56.74 -20.23 0.39
CA ASP A 176 58.04 -19.89 -0.16
C ASP A 176 58.12 -20.07 -1.68
N SER A 177 56.98 -19.87 -2.36
CA SER A 177 56.78 -20.11 -3.79
C SER A 177 56.56 -18.79 -4.52
N ARG A 178 57.63 -18.16 -4.98
CA ARG A 178 57.57 -16.97 -5.83
C ARG A 178 57.28 -17.42 -7.26
N ILE A 179 56.21 -16.92 -7.87
CA ILE A 179 55.84 -17.22 -9.24
C ILE A 179 56.24 -16.02 -10.12
N GLY A 180 57.10 -16.25 -11.08
CA GLY A 180 57.47 -15.31 -12.15
C GLY A 180 56.67 -15.54 -13.44
N GLU A 181 57.13 -14.95 -14.54
CA GLU A 181 56.39 -15.05 -15.81
C GLU A 181 56.39 -16.47 -16.38
N GLU A 182 57.56 -17.13 -16.39
CA GLU A 182 57.70 -18.50 -16.92
C GLU A 182 56.85 -19.50 -16.13
N GLU A 183 56.89 -19.40 -14.81
CA GLU A 183 56.09 -20.26 -13.94
C GLU A 183 54.57 -19.94 -14.08
N LEU A 184 54.22 -18.67 -14.32
CA LEU A 184 52.81 -18.29 -14.56
C LEU A 184 52.30 -18.89 -15.87
N GLU A 185 53.09 -18.87 -16.96
CA GLU A 185 52.75 -19.54 -18.20
C GLU A 185 52.52 -21.04 -17.97
N GLN A 186 53.42 -21.71 -17.27
CA GLN A 186 53.28 -23.13 -16.93
C GLN A 186 52.02 -23.41 -16.14
N LEU A 187 51.65 -22.55 -15.16
CA LEU A 187 50.43 -22.68 -14.42
C LEU A 187 49.16 -22.52 -15.25
N THR A 188 49.20 -21.66 -16.29
CA THR A 188 48.04 -21.50 -17.20
C THR A 188 47.86 -22.70 -18.16
N GLU A 189 48.89 -23.52 -18.36
CA GLU A 189 48.79 -24.79 -19.08
C GLU A 189 48.37 -25.96 -18.18
N GLU A 190 48.79 -25.96 -16.91
CA GLU A 190 48.52 -27.06 -15.97
C GLU A 190 47.11 -26.95 -15.31
N TYR A 191 46.59 -25.72 -15.11
CA TYR A 191 45.32 -25.43 -14.42
C TYR A 191 44.25 -24.95 -15.37
N ASP A 192 43.00 -25.28 -15.11
CA ASP A 192 41.85 -24.85 -15.91
C ASP A 192 41.64 -23.32 -15.85
N ALA A 193 42.07 -22.66 -14.77
CA ALA A 193 42.14 -21.21 -14.64
C ALA A 193 43.12 -20.81 -13.52
N VAL A 194 43.70 -19.63 -13.66
CA VAL A 194 44.68 -19.08 -12.70
C VAL A 194 44.22 -17.72 -12.21
N TYR A 195 44.32 -17.48 -10.91
CA TYR A 195 44.04 -16.16 -10.30
C TYR A 195 45.34 -15.51 -9.84
N LEU A 196 45.61 -14.28 -10.29
CA LEU A 196 46.78 -13.49 -9.89
C LEU A 196 46.38 -12.44 -8.87
N GLY A 197 46.77 -12.64 -7.62
CA GLY A 197 46.49 -11.80 -6.46
C GLY A 197 47.72 -11.28 -5.70
N THR A 198 48.83 -11.09 -6.42
CA THR A 198 50.18 -10.75 -5.87
C THR A 198 50.27 -9.32 -5.34
N GLY A 199 49.31 -8.44 -5.71
CA GLY A 199 49.28 -7.01 -5.38
C GLY A 199 50.14 -6.14 -6.32
N GLU A 200 51.25 -6.68 -6.84
CA GLU A 200 52.11 -6.02 -7.84
C GLU A 200 52.54 -7.06 -8.88
N TRP A 201 52.75 -6.61 -10.12
CA TRP A 201 53.28 -7.41 -11.20
C TRP A 201 54.14 -6.53 -12.10
N GLU A 202 55.27 -7.08 -12.55
CA GLU A 202 56.32 -6.30 -13.26
C GLU A 202 55.86 -5.71 -14.58
N LYS A 203 54.97 -6.41 -15.30
CA LYS A 203 54.39 -5.93 -16.56
C LYS A 203 52.96 -5.41 -16.37
N GLY A 204 52.60 -4.38 -17.12
CA GLY A 204 51.23 -3.89 -17.16
C GLY A 204 50.27 -4.97 -17.69
N LEU A 205 49.19 -5.23 -16.94
CA LEU A 205 48.14 -6.17 -17.31
C LEU A 205 46.86 -5.41 -17.67
N TYR A 206 46.24 -5.76 -18.78
CA TYR A 206 44.86 -5.34 -19.03
C TYR A 206 43.91 -6.31 -18.33
N ILE A 207 43.19 -5.81 -17.35
CA ILE A 207 42.21 -6.56 -16.55
C ILE A 207 40.84 -6.04 -16.92
N HIS A 208 39.96 -6.93 -17.40
CA HIS A 208 38.61 -6.54 -17.77
C HIS A 208 37.82 -6.14 -16.52
N PRO A 209 37.15 -4.96 -16.50
CA PRO A 209 36.57 -4.38 -15.28
C PRO A 209 35.40 -5.20 -14.68
N ASP A 210 34.65 -5.92 -15.48
CA ASP A 210 33.52 -6.71 -15.02
C ASP A 210 33.87 -8.16 -14.71
N THR A 211 34.76 -8.77 -15.53
CA THR A 211 35.07 -10.19 -15.47
C THR A 211 36.38 -10.49 -14.73
N PHE A 212 37.23 -9.49 -14.52
CA PHE A 212 38.60 -9.67 -13.97
C PHE A 212 39.49 -10.59 -14.77
N GLN A 213 39.09 -10.92 -16.00
CA GLN A 213 39.91 -11.69 -16.95
C GLN A 213 41.05 -10.83 -17.48
N VAL A 214 42.23 -11.43 -17.61
CA VAL A 214 43.42 -10.81 -18.21
C VAL A 214 43.47 -11.20 -19.67
N PHE A 215 43.31 -10.21 -20.55
CA PHE A 215 43.10 -10.44 -21.98
C PHE A 215 42.00 -11.50 -22.24
N ASP A 216 42.13 -12.32 -23.24
CA ASP A 216 41.20 -13.43 -23.53
C ASP A 216 41.91 -14.78 -23.19
N SER A 217 42.29 -14.95 -21.91
CA SER A 217 43.10 -16.07 -21.44
C SER A 217 42.49 -16.74 -20.23
N PRO A 218 42.98 -17.91 -19.77
CA PRO A 218 42.54 -18.54 -18.54
C PRO A 218 43.05 -17.81 -17.27
N LEU A 219 43.71 -16.66 -17.43
CA LEU A 219 44.24 -15.85 -16.35
C LEU A 219 43.23 -14.79 -15.89
N PHE A 220 43.05 -14.68 -14.58
CA PHE A 220 42.24 -13.68 -13.91
C PHE A 220 43.10 -12.92 -12.89
N ALA A 221 42.81 -11.65 -12.65
CA ALA A 221 43.59 -10.87 -11.70
C ALA A 221 42.70 -9.93 -10.88
N GLY A 222 43.10 -9.60 -9.65
CA GLY A 222 42.36 -8.66 -8.80
C GLY A 222 43.22 -8.11 -7.66
N GLY A 223 42.54 -7.65 -6.60
CA GLY A 223 43.21 -6.95 -5.49
C GLY A 223 43.89 -5.66 -5.99
N ARG A 224 45.08 -5.35 -5.49
CA ARG A 224 45.83 -4.14 -5.85
C ARG A 224 46.31 -4.10 -7.29
N LEU A 225 46.33 -5.22 -7.99
CA LEU A 225 46.59 -5.23 -9.42
C LEU A 225 45.51 -4.48 -10.20
N TYR A 226 44.25 -4.58 -9.76
CA TYR A 226 43.10 -3.91 -10.34
C TYR A 226 42.78 -2.57 -9.64
N ASP A 227 42.61 -2.60 -8.30
CA ASP A 227 42.29 -1.43 -7.49
C ASP A 227 43.49 -0.97 -6.64
N LYS A 228 44.11 0.12 -7.08
CA LYS A 228 45.30 0.70 -6.43
C LYS A 228 44.97 1.48 -5.14
N SER A 229 43.70 1.67 -4.79
CA SER A 229 43.29 2.38 -3.57
C SER A 229 43.80 1.72 -2.28
N GLY A 230 44.04 0.41 -2.35
CA GLY A 230 44.43 -0.39 -1.18
C GLY A 230 43.27 -0.74 -0.26
N SER A 231 42.03 -0.53 -0.70
CA SER A 231 40.80 -0.89 0.03
C SER A 231 40.73 -2.41 0.26
N VAL A 232 40.51 -2.77 1.52
CA VAL A 232 40.41 -4.19 1.92
C VAL A 232 39.12 -4.80 1.38
N ILE A 233 38.00 -4.07 1.45
CA ILE A 233 36.73 -4.61 0.99
C ILE A 233 36.62 -4.71 -0.53
N TYR A 234 37.29 -3.83 -1.28
CA TYR A 234 37.42 -3.98 -2.73
C TYR A 234 38.32 -5.15 -3.11
N ALA A 235 39.35 -5.46 -2.32
CA ALA A 235 40.15 -6.67 -2.52
C ALA A 235 39.31 -7.94 -2.32
N VAL A 236 38.44 -7.99 -1.32
CA VAL A 236 37.46 -9.08 -1.13
C VAL A 236 36.51 -9.18 -2.32
N SER A 237 35.95 -8.05 -2.75
CA SER A 237 35.03 -8.00 -3.89
C SER A 237 35.68 -8.53 -5.18
N SER A 238 36.89 -8.10 -5.48
CA SER A 238 37.61 -8.55 -6.68
C SER A 238 37.87 -10.06 -6.66
N GLY A 239 38.28 -10.62 -5.52
CA GLY A 239 38.46 -12.07 -5.36
C GLY A 239 37.17 -12.86 -5.58
N LYS A 240 36.04 -12.40 -5.02
CA LYS A 240 34.72 -13.02 -5.21
C LYS A 240 34.28 -12.96 -6.67
N ARG A 241 34.37 -11.80 -7.31
CA ARG A 241 33.94 -11.57 -8.69
C ARG A 241 34.80 -12.35 -9.68
N ALA A 242 36.12 -12.39 -9.47
CA ALA A 242 37.01 -13.21 -10.27
C ALA A 242 36.74 -14.72 -10.11
N ALA A 243 36.50 -15.21 -8.89
CA ALA A 243 36.13 -16.60 -8.65
C ALA A 243 34.84 -17.01 -9.38
N LEU A 244 33.84 -16.10 -9.50
CA LEU A 244 32.66 -16.32 -10.32
C LEU A 244 33.02 -16.38 -11.81
N SER A 245 33.89 -15.50 -12.28
CA SER A 245 34.31 -15.49 -13.67
C SER A 245 35.10 -16.77 -14.05
N MET A 246 35.99 -17.21 -13.18
CA MET A 246 36.73 -18.46 -13.34
C MET A 246 35.80 -19.68 -13.39
N GLU A 247 34.79 -19.76 -12.51
CA GLU A 247 33.76 -20.80 -12.58
C GLU A 247 33.04 -20.80 -13.93
N ARG A 248 32.62 -19.60 -14.40
CA ARG A 248 31.93 -19.46 -15.70
C ARG A 248 32.82 -19.82 -16.89
N TYR A 249 34.09 -19.42 -16.84
CA TYR A 249 35.09 -19.74 -17.84
C TYR A 249 35.27 -21.27 -17.98
N ILE A 250 35.51 -21.95 -16.85
CA ILE A 250 35.68 -23.42 -16.82
C ILE A 250 34.42 -24.14 -17.33
N LYS A 251 33.23 -23.59 -17.01
CA LYS A 251 31.94 -24.12 -17.45
C LYS A 251 31.57 -23.72 -18.88
N LYS A 252 32.36 -22.89 -19.55
CA LYS A 252 32.14 -22.35 -20.92
C LYS A 252 30.75 -21.63 -21.03
N ILE A 253 30.40 -20.82 -20.07
CA ILE A 253 29.20 -19.97 -20.07
C ILE A 253 29.60 -18.50 -20.06
N SER A 254 28.64 -17.61 -20.43
CA SER A 254 28.89 -16.17 -20.55
C SER A 254 29.49 -15.59 -19.25
N LEU A 255 30.62 -14.87 -19.39
CA LEU A 255 31.29 -14.20 -18.29
C LEU A 255 30.58 -12.92 -17.85
N THR A 256 29.80 -12.28 -18.73
CA THR A 256 29.20 -10.96 -18.51
C THR A 256 27.72 -10.99 -18.20
N ALA A 257 26.99 -12.04 -18.50
CA ALA A 257 25.55 -12.11 -18.30
C ALA A 257 25.14 -11.89 -16.84
N SER A 258 24.18 -10.99 -16.60
CA SER A 258 23.59 -10.69 -15.28
C SER A 258 24.62 -10.23 -14.23
N ARG A 259 25.52 -9.31 -14.62
CA ARG A 259 26.57 -8.75 -13.75
C ARG A 259 26.46 -7.24 -13.55
N GLU A 260 25.39 -6.61 -14.04
CA GLU A 260 25.21 -5.14 -14.08
C GLU A 260 25.24 -4.48 -12.70
N ARG A 261 24.98 -5.26 -11.64
CA ARG A 261 24.95 -4.77 -10.25
C ARG A 261 26.00 -5.42 -9.34
N GLU A 262 27.07 -5.96 -9.89
CA GLU A 262 28.20 -6.46 -9.10
C GLU A 262 29.16 -5.32 -8.73
N GLY A 263 29.76 -5.43 -7.54
CA GLY A 263 30.58 -4.33 -7.00
C GLY A 263 29.73 -3.18 -6.47
N SER A 264 30.33 -2.02 -6.26
CA SER A 264 29.63 -0.82 -5.80
C SER A 264 28.82 -0.21 -6.94
N PHE A 265 27.57 0.18 -6.68
CA PHE A 265 26.70 0.89 -7.63
C PHE A 265 25.81 1.91 -6.94
N GLU A 266 25.26 2.85 -7.71
CA GLU A 266 24.28 3.81 -7.22
C GLU A 266 22.89 3.18 -7.20
N THR A 267 22.22 3.26 -6.05
CA THR A 267 20.83 2.80 -5.91
C THR A 267 19.85 3.86 -6.40
N SER A 268 18.75 3.42 -7.01
CA SER A 268 17.61 4.27 -7.33
C SER A 268 16.73 4.60 -6.10
N LEU A 269 17.03 4.01 -4.93
CA LEU A 269 16.27 4.23 -3.71
C LEU A 269 16.45 5.67 -3.22
N ASN A 270 15.38 6.45 -3.30
CA ASN A 270 15.31 7.79 -2.69
C ASN A 270 14.58 7.71 -1.34
N TYR A 271 15.29 7.87 -0.23
CA TYR A 271 14.73 7.86 1.11
C TYR A 271 14.45 9.29 1.57
N GLN A 272 13.20 9.55 2.05
CA GLN A 272 12.79 10.87 2.51
C GLN A 272 13.21 11.08 3.97
N LEU A 273 13.90 12.20 4.25
CA LEU A 273 14.39 12.56 5.59
C LEU A 273 13.47 13.51 6.36
N GLY A 274 12.40 14.03 5.73
CA GLY A 274 11.59 15.12 6.27
C GLY A 274 10.92 14.86 7.62
N ASP A 275 10.70 13.59 7.98
CA ASP A 275 10.08 13.21 9.26
C ASP A 275 11.09 12.58 10.25
N VAL A 276 12.39 12.66 9.94
CA VAL A 276 13.43 12.02 10.76
C VAL A 276 14.00 13.03 11.75
N GLU A 277 13.91 12.72 13.04
CA GLU A 277 14.53 13.52 14.09
C GLU A 277 16.05 13.36 14.06
N PRO A 278 16.82 14.47 14.13
CA PRO A 278 18.25 14.40 14.29
C PRO A 278 18.65 13.71 15.60
N ALA A 279 19.67 12.89 15.56
CA ALA A 279 20.24 12.23 16.72
C ALA A 279 21.78 12.21 16.63
N PRO A 280 22.51 12.62 17.67
CA PRO A 280 23.97 12.68 17.62
C PRO A 280 24.58 11.28 17.41
N ARG A 281 25.65 11.23 16.62
CA ARG A 281 26.47 10.03 16.48
C ARG A 281 27.06 9.67 17.85
N ILE A 282 27.04 8.38 18.19
CA ILE A 282 27.61 7.91 19.45
C ILE A 282 29.14 7.93 19.32
N GLU A 283 29.78 8.66 20.20
CA GLU A 283 31.24 8.68 20.30
C GLU A 283 31.69 7.52 21.20
N LYS A 284 32.74 6.81 20.77
CA LYS A 284 33.27 5.71 21.55
C LYS A 284 34.15 6.19 22.73
N ILE A 285 34.02 5.55 23.86
CA ILE A 285 34.80 5.84 25.05
C ILE A 285 36.07 4.91 25.13
N HIS A 286 35.95 3.70 24.58
CA HIS A 286 37.01 2.67 24.57
C HIS A 286 37.46 2.38 23.13
N ASP A 287 38.39 1.44 22.96
CA ASP A 287 38.90 1.05 21.64
C ASP A 287 37.83 0.53 20.68
N VAL A 288 36.81 -0.12 21.22
CA VAL A 288 35.61 -0.63 20.49
C VAL A 288 34.38 -0.23 21.28
N TYR A 289 33.27 0.01 20.65
CA TYR A 289 32.01 0.24 21.35
C TYR A 289 31.69 -0.82 22.37
N THR A 290 31.20 -0.40 23.53
CA THR A 290 30.52 -1.31 24.46
C THR A 290 29.20 -1.80 23.81
N GLU A 291 28.59 -2.84 24.35
CA GLU A 291 27.33 -3.37 23.88
C GLU A 291 26.23 -2.26 23.84
N ASP A 292 26.14 -1.44 24.90
CA ASP A 292 25.19 -0.35 25.00
C ASP A 292 25.45 0.76 23.96
N GLU A 293 26.70 1.17 23.76
CA GLU A 293 27.08 2.15 22.74
C GLU A 293 26.72 1.65 21.35
N ALA A 294 27.00 0.37 21.06
CA ALA A 294 26.67 -0.24 19.78
C ALA A 294 25.14 -0.32 19.52
N VAL A 295 24.38 -0.71 20.54
CA VAL A 295 22.90 -0.72 20.45
C VAL A 295 22.36 0.69 20.20
N ARG A 296 22.86 1.71 20.91
CA ARG A 296 22.44 3.10 20.74
C ARG A 296 22.80 3.65 19.36
N GLU A 297 23.99 3.38 18.85
CA GLU A 297 24.40 3.80 17.51
C GLU A 297 23.56 3.07 16.43
N ALA A 298 23.31 1.77 16.59
CA ALA A 298 22.49 0.99 15.68
C ALA A 298 21.03 1.50 15.60
N LYS A 299 20.47 2.02 16.69
CA LYS A 299 19.14 2.66 16.72
C LYS A 299 19.02 3.88 15.82
N ARG A 300 20.13 4.58 15.56
CA ARG A 300 20.15 5.71 14.63
C ARG A 300 19.93 5.29 13.19
N CYS A 301 20.15 4.03 12.83
CA CYS A 301 19.99 3.53 11.48
C CYS A 301 18.52 3.65 10.99
N LEU A 302 18.31 4.32 9.87
CA LEU A 302 16.99 4.54 9.27
C LEU A 302 16.41 3.28 8.61
N LYS A 303 17.19 2.21 8.47
CA LYS A 303 16.80 0.95 7.81
C LYS A 303 16.15 1.22 6.45
N CYS A 304 16.80 2.04 5.65
CA CYS A 304 16.30 2.62 4.42
C CYS A 304 15.65 1.57 3.49
N ARG A 305 14.35 1.73 3.26
CA ARG A 305 13.55 0.93 2.32
C ARG A 305 12.49 1.81 1.71
N CYS A 306 12.12 1.55 0.46
CA CYS A 306 10.95 2.16 -0.11
C CYS A 306 9.69 1.51 0.47
N SER A 307 8.99 2.22 1.36
CA SER A 307 7.80 1.72 2.05
C SER A 307 6.76 2.79 2.35
N GLU A 308 6.89 4.00 1.80
CA GLU A 308 6.02 5.13 2.14
C GLU A 308 4.54 4.85 1.86
N CYS A 309 4.23 4.25 0.69
CA CYS A 309 2.87 3.85 0.36
C CYS A 309 2.32 2.76 1.30
N VAL A 310 3.17 1.86 1.81
CA VAL A 310 2.77 0.82 2.78
C VAL A 310 2.54 1.43 4.15
N LYS A 311 3.44 2.30 4.63
CA LYS A 311 3.32 2.96 5.95
C LYS A 311 2.04 3.79 6.08
N THR A 312 1.57 4.38 4.98
CA THR A 312 0.42 5.30 4.97
C THR A 312 -0.91 4.62 4.65
N CYS A 313 -0.91 3.37 4.23
CA CYS A 313 -2.12 2.65 3.80
C CYS A 313 -2.37 1.41 4.65
N SER A 314 -3.40 1.43 5.51
CA SER A 314 -3.78 0.30 6.36
C SER A 314 -4.10 -0.99 5.58
N HIS A 315 -4.59 -0.86 4.34
CA HIS A 315 -4.78 -2.02 3.45
C HIS A 315 -3.45 -2.69 3.07
N MET A 316 -2.45 -1.91 2.63
CA MET A 316 -1.14 -2.46 2.28
C MET A 316 -0.41 -3.04 3.50
N GLN A 317 -0.58 -2.43 4.68
CA GLN A 317 -0.07 -2.97 5.94
C GLN A 317 -0.72 -4.30 6.29
N LYS A 318 -2.05 -4.40 6.24
CA LYS A 318 -2.82 -5.61 6.59
C LYS A 318 -2.47 -6.80 5.70
N PHE A 319 -2.35 -6.57 4.41
CA PHE A 319 -1.97 -7.62 3.46
C PHE A 319 -0.46 -7.80 3.30
N ASN A 320 0.34 -6.94 3.95
CA ASN A 320 1.80 -6.94 3.89
C ASN A 320 2.34 -7.01 2.45
N VAL A 321 1.83 -6.15 1.58
CA VAL A 321 2.16 -6.14 0.16
C VAL A 321 2.67 -4.79 -0.30
N THR A 322 3.60 -4.83 -1.25
CA THR A 322 4.08 -3.66 -2.00
C THR A 322 3.42 -3.62 -3.37
N PRO A 323 3.47 -2.51 -4.11
CA PRO A 323 2.91 -2.44 -5.45
C PRO A 323 3.36 -3.58 -6.38
N LYS A 324 4.66 -3.92 -6.35
CA LYS A 324 5.22 -5.04 -7.11
C LYS A 324 4.66 -6.40 -6.68
N GLY A 325 4.64 -6.66 -5.38
CA GLY A 325 4.05 -7.88 -4.83
C GLY A 325 2.56 -7.99 -5.12
N TYR A 326 1.85 -6.86 -5.06
CA TYR A 326 0.43 -6.75 -5.36
C TYR A 326 0.13 -7.11 -6.83
N GLY A 327 0.86 -6.49 -7.77
CA GLY A 327 0.74 -6.77 -9.20
C GLY A 327 0.95 -8.27 -9.50
N ARG A 328 2.00 -8.87 -8.95
CA ARG A 328 2.30 -10.30 -9.12
C ARG A 328 1.21 -11.22 -8.57
N GLN A 329 0.69 -10.91 -7.38
CA GLN A 329 -0.41 -11.69 -6.80
C GLN A 329 -1.69 -11.61 -7.64
N ILE A 330 -2.01 -10.42 -8.17
CA ILE A 330 -3.13 -10.25 -9.10
C ILE A 330 -2.92 -11.08 -10.36
N GLN A 331 -1.73 -11.02 -10.97
CA GLN A 331 -1.43 -11.77 -12.19
C GLN A 331 -1.59 -13.28 -11.99
N ILE A 332 -1.08 -13.80 -10.88
CA ILE A 332 -1.23 -15.21 -10.52
C ILE A 332 -2.72 -15.56 -10.33
N ASN A 333 -3.47 -14.72 -9.61
CA ASN A 333 -4.89 -14.92 -9.33
C ASN A 333 -5.75 -14.91 -10.59
N GLU A 334 -5.41 -14.06 -11.57
CA GLU A 334 -6.13 -13.89 -12.82
C GLU A 334 -5.79 -14.96 -13.87
N SER A 335 -4.51 -15.32 -14.00
CA SER A 335 -4.00 -16.08 -15.14
C SER A 335 -3.69 -17.54 -14.83
N VAL A 336 -3.29 -17.86 -13.58
CA VAL A 336 -2.71 -19.15 -13.23
C VAL A 336 -3.64 -20.00 -12.38
N ILE A 337 -4.37 -19.41 -11.42
CA ILE A 337 -5.15 -20.18 -10.44
C ILE A 337 -6.47 -20.67 -11.04
N MET A 338 -6.65 -21.99 -11.03
CA MET A 338 -7.88 -22.69 -11.46
C MET A 338 -8.88 -22.92 -10.31
N GLY A 339 -8.42 -22.83 -9.04
CA GLY A 339 -9.22 -23.08 -7.83
C GLY A 339 -9.49 -21.82 -7.01
N THR A 340 -9.24 -21.89 -5.70
CA THR A 340 -9.51 -20.81 -4.75
C THR A 340 -8.65 -19.58 -5.05
N ARG A 341 -9.30 -18.44 -5.27
CA ARG A 341 -8.66 -17.16 -5.63
C ARG A 341 -8.40 -16.33 -4.39
N TYR A 342 -7.28 -16.60 -3.72
CA TYR A 342 -6.92 -15.94 -2.44
C TYR A 342 -6.78 -14.43 -2.53
N ALA A 343 -6.36 -13.89 -3.69
CA ALA A 343 -6.24 -12.45 -3.88
C ALA A 343 -7.59 -11.72 -4.00
N ASN A 344 -8.70 -12.42 -4.17
CA ASN A 344 -10.02 -11.77 -4.31
C ASN A 344 -10.37 -10.87 -3.12
N LYS A 345 -10.09 -11.31 -1.89
CA LYS A 345 -10.32 -10.48 -0.69
C LYS A 345 -9.44 -9.24 -0.72
N MET A 346 -8.17 -9.38 -1.05
CA MET A 346 -7.22 -8.27 -1.17
C MET A 346 -7.66 -7.25 -2.24
N ILE A 347 -8.02 -7.72 -3.44
CA ILE A 347 -8.49 -6.89 -4.56
C ILE A 347 -9.74 -6.09 -4.17
N ASN A 348 -10.70 -6.72 -3.48
CA ASN A 348 -11.95 -6.08 -3.08
C ASN A 348 -11.86 -5.27 -1.78
N SER A 349 -10.72 -5.28 -1.10
CA SER A 349 -10.45 -4.49 0.10
C SER A 349 -9.71 -3.18 -0.17
N CYS A 350 -9.35 -2.88 -1.42
CA CYS A 350 -8.76 -1.58 -1.78
C CYS A 350 -9.83 -0.51 -1.94
N ALA A 351 -9.69 0.60 -1.25
CA ALA A 351 -10.61 1.74 -1.31
C ALA A 351 -10.46 2.60 -2.58
N MET A 352 -9.53 2.29 -3.47
CA MET A 352 -9.25 3.00 -4.73
C MET A 352 -9.05 4.52 -4.53
N CYS A 353 -8.52 4.92 -3.37
CA CYS A 353 -8.40 6.33 -2.96
C CYS A 353 -7.22 7.07 -3.61
N GLY A 354 -6.24 6.37 -4.20
CA GLY A 354 -5.08 6.95 -4.89
C GLY A 354 -3.94 7.44 -3.98
N LEU A 355 -4.04 7.39 -2.65
CA LEU A 355 -2.99 7.87 -1.74
C LEU A 355 -1.62 7.23 -1.98
N CYS A 356 -1.59 5.95 -2.36
CA CYS A 356 -0.33 5.23 -2.63
C CYS A 356 0.47 5.85 -3.78
N ALA A 357 -0.19 6.44 -4.80
CA ALA A 357 0.48 7.17 -5.87
C ALA A 357 1.09 8.48 -5.36
N GLU A 358 0.37 9.22 -4.52
CA GLU A 358 0.85 10.49 -3.92
C GLU A 358 2.05 10.31 -2.98
N GLN A 359 2.19 9.14 -2.39
CA GLN A 359 3.32 8.81 -1.51
C GLN A 359 4.50 8.20 -2.28
N CYS A 360 4.30 7.78 -3.51
CA CYS A 360 5.31 7.14 -4.32
C CYS A 360 6.11 8.16 -5.13
N SER A 361 7.44 8.16 -5.01
CA SER A 361 8.32 9.02 -5.81
C SER A 361 8.22 8.77 -7.33
N LEU A 362 7.71 7.60 -7.73
CA LEU A 362 7.47 7.21 -9.12
C LEU A 362 6.00 7.31 -9.53
N GLY A 363 5.11 7.78 -8.65
CA GLY A 363 3.68 7.89 -8.92
C GLY A 363 2.94 6.55 -9.06
N ILE A 364 3.54 5.43 -8.63
CA ILE A 364 2.93 4.10 -8.77
C ILE A 364 1.75 3.96 -7.81
N GLY A 365 0.55 3.84 -8.36
CA GLY A 365 -0.70 3.73 -7.61
C GLY A 365 -1.44 2.42 -7.86
N MET A 366 -2.15 1.94 -6.85
CA MET A 366 -2.96 0.71 -6.98
C MET A 366 -4.36 0.96 -7.52
N LYS A 367 -4.81 2.22 -7.58
CA LYS A 367 -6.19 2.57 -7.97
C LYS A 367 -6.56 2.01 -9.35
N ASP A 368 -5.75 2.31 -10.36
CA ASP A 368 -6.04 1.94 -11.75
C ASP A 368 -5.84 0.45 -11.98
N LEU A 369 -4.79 -0.14 -11.37
CA LEU A 369 -4.57 -1.60 -11.41
C LEU A 369 -5.77 -2.36 -10.84
N ILE A 370 -6.30 -1.93 -9.68
CA ILE A 370 -7.46 -2.57 -9.05
C ILE A 370 -8.71 -2.38 -9.88
N HIS A 371 -8.90 -1.18 -10.44
CA HIS A 371 -10.05 -0.89 -11.30
C HIS A 371 -10.08 -1.82 -12.52
N GLU A 372 -9.01 -1.86 -13.31
CA GLU A 372 -8.93 -2.77 -14.47
C GLU A 372 -9.02 -4.25 -14.07
N THR A 373 -8.47 -4.61 -12.91
CA THR A 373 -8.58 -5.98 -12.39
C THR A 373 -10.02 -6.35 -12.12
N ARG A 374 -10.79 -5.48 -11.45
CA ARG A 374 -12.20 -5.72 -11.16
C ARG A 374 -13.03 -5.81 -12.44
N GLU A 375 -12.77 -4.94 -13.43
CA GLU A 375 -13.40 -5.03 -14.76
C GLU A 375 -13.13 -6.39 -15.43
N SER A 376 -11.86 -6.82 -15.45
CA SER A 376 -11.47 -8.13 -15.99
C SER A 376 -12.12 -9.28 -15.23
N MET A 377 -12.22 -9.19 -13.90
CA MET A 377 -12.90 -10.22 -13.09
C MET A 377 -14.40 -10.30 -13.39
N VAL A 378 -15.06 -9.19 -13.65
CA VAL A 378 -16.48 -9.14 -14.04
C VAL A 378 -16.65 -9.73 -15.43
N GLU A 379 -15.88 -9.29 -16.42
CA GLU A 379 -15.92 -9.77 -17.80
C GLU A 379 -15.71 -11.30 -17.90
N LYS A 380 -14.83 -11.86 -17.05
CA LYS A 380 -14.52 -13.28 -17.01
C LYS A 380 -15.40 -14.09 -16.02
N SER A 381 -16.43 -13.49 -15.45
CA SER A 381 -17.28 -14.10 -14.42
C SER A 381 -16.50 -14.65 -13.22
N LYS A 382 -15.42 -13.97 -12.83
CA LYS A 382 -14.53 -14.32 -11.72
C LYS A 382 -14.74 -13.46 -10.46
N MET A 383 -15.55 -12.40 -10.57
CA MET A 383 -15.89 -11.55 -9.44
C MET A 383 -16.84 -12.27 -8.49
N PRO A 384 -16.54 -12.36 -7.17
CA PRO A 384 -17.49 -12.89 -6.22
C PRO A 384 -18.77 -12.05 -6.18
N PRO A 385 -19.96 -12.60 -6.46
CA PRO A 385 -21.21 -11.83 -6.51
C PRO A 385 -21.47 -11.05 -5.22
N SER A 386 -21.18 -11.67 -4.06
CA SER A 386 -21.44 -11.07 -2.74
C SER A 386 -20.62 -9.82 -2.43
N ALA A 387 -19.52 -9.59 -3.13
CA ALA A 387 -18.63 -8.46 -2.81
C ALA A 387 -19.26 -7.09 -3.07
N HIS A 388 -20.08 -6.97 -4.13
CA HIS A 388 -20.59 -5.68 -4.58
C HIS A 388 -22.12 -5.62 -4.73
N ASP A 389 -22.81 -6.73 -4.50
CA ASP A 389 -24.22 -6.92 -4.76
C ASP A 389 -25.10 -5.87 -4.10
N PHE A 390 -24.91 -5.65 -2.79
CA PHE A 390 -25.69 -4.69 -2.05
C PHE A 390 -25.49 -3.26 -2.56
N ALA A 391 -24.25 -2.87 -2.85
CA ALA A 391 -23.94 -1.53 -3.34
C ALA A 391 -24.58 -1.28 -4.72
N LEU A 392 -24.63 -2.29 -5.57
CA LEU A 392 -25.31 -2.21 -6.87
C LEU A 392 -26.84 -2.15 -6.71
N LYS A 393 -27.40 -2.91 -5.76
CA LYS A 393 -28.83 -2.84 -5.39
C LYS A 393 -29.21 -1.45 -4.86
N ASP A 394 -28.40 -0.86 -3.98
CA ASP A 394 -28.58 0.50 -3.45
C ASP A 394 -28.48 1.56 -4.55
N MET A 395 -27.58 1.37 -5.55
CA MET A 395 -27.51 2.23 -6.72
C MET A 395 -28.77 2.12 -7.58
N GLU A 396 -29.28 0.91 -7.81
CA GLU A 396 -30.51 0.67 -8.56
C GLU A 396 -31.71 1.34 -7.90
N PHE A 397 -31.88 1.18 -6.58
CA PHE A 397 -32.88 1.90 -5.80
C PHE A 397 -32.77 3.41 -6.00
N SER A 398 -31.54 3.94 -5.94
CA SER A 398 -31.31 5.38 -6.10
C SER A 398 -31.65 5.92 -7.50
N ASN A 399 -31.75 5.04 -8.47
CA ASN A 399 -32.12 5.39 -9.87
C ASN A 399 -33.52 4.89 -10.27
N SER A 400 -34.29 4.37 -9.31
CA SER A 400 -35.68 3.94 -9.49
C SER A 400 -36.68 5.11 -9.30
N ASN A 401 -37.94 4.88 -9.67
CA ASN A 401 -39.05 5.81 -9.44
C ASN A 401 -39.19 6.25 -7.99
N ARG A 402 -38.67 5.47 -7.04
CA ARG A 402 -38.74 5.79 -5.60
C ARG A 402 -37.86 6.97 -5.21
N PHE A 403 -36.76 7.24 -5.92
CA PHE A 403 -35.86 8.36 -5.58
C PHE A 403 -35.45 9.22 -6.80
N PHE A 404 -35.25 8.65 -7.97
CA PHE A 404 -34.85 9.42 -9.15
C PHE A 404 -35.87 10.51 -9.46
N MET A 405 -35.38 11.73 -9.67
CA MET A 405 -36.20 12.91 -10.00
C MET A 405 -35.37 13.95 -10.74
N VAL A 406 -35.96 14.58 -11.73
CA VAL A 406 -35.40 15.78 -12.36
C VAL A 406 -36.51 16.84 -12.42
N LYS A 407 -36.27 18.03 -11.87
CA LYS A 407 -37.22 19.11 -11.84
C LYS A 407 -36.57 20.46 -12.14
N PRO A 408 -37.21 21.32 -12.97
CA PRO A 408 -36.81 22.71 -13.12
C PRO A 408 -37.05 23.48 -11.80
N PRO A 409 -36.55 24.72 -11.68
CA PRO A 409 -36.91 25.59 -10.54
C PRO A 409 -38.45 25.72 -10.42
N PRO A 410 -39.03 25.83 -9.22
CA PRO A 410 -40.45 26.07 -9.06
C PRO A 410 -40.95 27.27 -9.86
N GLY A 411 -42.09 27.12 -10.59
CA GLY A 411 -42.66 28.12 -11.44
C GLY A 411 -42.08 28.15 -12.87
N ASP A 412 -41.58 27.02 -13.35
CA ASP A 412 -41.10 26.77 -14.74
C ASP A 412 -40.07 27.80 -15.25
N LYS A 413 -39.23 28.30 -14.36
CA LYS A 413 -38.14 29.20 -14.71
C LYS A 413 -37.01 28.44 -15.42
N LYS A 414 -36.34 29.10 -16.35
CA LYS A 414 -35.12 28.58 -16.95
C LYS A 414 -34.06 28.37 -15.85
N ALA A 415 -33.37 27.23 -15.87
CA ALA A 415 -32.30 26.92 -14.98
C ALA A 415 -30.94 27.02 -15.68
N GLU A 416 -30.01 27.79 -15.12
CA GLU A 416 -28.60 27.76 -15.54
C GLU A 416 -27.79 26.72 -14.73
N TYR A 417 -28.33 26.32 -13.61
CA TYR A 417 -27.74 25.30 -12.74
C TYR A 417 -28.69 24.15 -12.47
N LEU A 418 -28.13 22.95 -12.27
CA LEU A 418 -28.86 21.78 -11.79
C LEU A 418 -28.18 21.24 -10.51
N PHE A 419 -28.88 21.37 -9.38
CA PHE A 419 -28.35 20.89 -8.10
C PHE A 419 -28.42 19.36 -8.03
N TYR A 420 -27.26 18.74 -7.82
CA TYR A 420 -27.11 17.30 -7.67
C TYR A 420 -26.44 16.97 -6.33
N PRO A 421 -27.22 16.72 -5.25
CA PRO A 421 -26.69 16.47 -3.91
C PRO A 421 -25.96 15.12 -3.80
N GLY A 422 -26.27 14.19 -4.70
CA GLY A 422 -25.79 12.81 -4.63
C GLY A 422 -26.64 11.92 -3.72
N CYS A 423 -26.63 10.61 -4.02
CA CYS A 423 -27.49 9.64 -3.34
C CYS A 423 -27.15 9.44 -1.85
N GLN A 424 -25.88 9.60 -1.48
CA GLN A 424 -25.45 9.31 -0.10
C GLN A 424 -25.74 10.47 0.86
N LEU A 425 -25.61 11.72 0.44
CA LEU A 425 -26.02 12.86 1.25
C LEU A 425 -27.55 12.85 1.47
N SER A 426 -28.32 12.52 0.44
CA SER A 426 -29.77 12.37 0.51
C SER A 426 -30.21 11.20 1.42
N ALA A 427 -29.37 10.18 1.58
CA ALA A 427 -29.62 9.05 2.45
C ALA A 427 -29.30 9.35 3.92
N SER A 428 -28.17 10.05 4.16
CA SER A 428 -27.67 10.30 5.52
C SER A 428 -28.31 11.53 6.15
N CYS A 429 -28.50 12.59 5.38
CA CYS A 429 -28.93 13.90 5.89
C CYS A 429 -29.90 14.58 4.90
N PRO A 430 -31.10 14.00 4.64
CA PRO A 430 -32.06 14.52 3.68
C PRO A 430 -32.51 15.96 3.98
N GLU A 431 -32.58 16.34 5.24
CA GLU A 431 -32.93 17.69 5.71
C GLU A 431 -31.94 18.76 5.23
N TYR A 432 -30.66 18.43 5.13
CA TYR A 432 -29.65 19.38 4.63
C TYR A 432 -29.70 19.51 3.11
N VAL A 433 -30.09 18.47 2.39
CA VAL A 433 -30.35 18.57 0.96
C VAL A 433 -31.48 19.54 0.70
N GLU A 434 -32.58 19.44 1.45
CA GLU A 434 -33.73 20.34 1.36
C GLU A 434 -33.35 21.78 1.72
N LYS A 435 -32.68 22.00 2.87
CA LYS A 435 -32.20 23.33 3.29
C LYS A 435 -31.26 23.95 2.25
N ALA A 436 -30.31 23.16 1.72
CA ALA A 436 -29.38 23.63 0.69
C ALA A 436 -30.12 24.02 -0.61
N TYR A 437 -31.11 23.22 -1.04
CA TYR A 437 -31.86 23.53 -2.26
C TYR A 437 -32.72 24.80 -2.09
N ARG A 438 -33.41 24.97 -0.94
CA ARG A 438 -34.16 26.19 -0.62
C ARG A 438 -33.23 27.42 -0.59
N TYR A 439 -32.03 27.31 -0.01
CA TYR A 439 -31.03 28.37 -0.05
C TYR A 439 -30.63 28.72 -1.51
N LEU A 440 -30.34 27.69 -2.32
CA LEU A 440 -29.98 27.89 -3.73
C LEU A 440 -31.09 28.60 -4.51
N LEU A 441 -32.38 28.24 -4.30
CA LEU A 441 -33.53 28.89 -4.92
C LEU A 441 -33.67 30.38 -4.57
N SER A 442 -33.27 30.76 -3.33
CA SER A 442 -33.34 32.15 -2.86
C SER A 442 -32.13 33.00 -3.24
N SER A 443 -30.94 32.39 -3.32
CA SER A 443 -29.66 33.10 -3.43
C SER A 443 -29.14 33.16 -4.87
N VAL A 444 -29.39 32.13 -5.68
CA VAL A 444 -28.88 32.03 -7.06
C VAL A 444 -29.93 32.49 -8.05
N LYS A 445 -29.78 33.73 -8.53
CA LYS A 445 -30.75 34.41 -9.40
C LYS A 445 -30.89 33.78 -10.80
N GLU A 446 -29.85 33.10 -11.23
CA GLU A 446 -29.77 32.45 -12.55
C GLU A 446 -30.67 31.21 -12.67
N GLY A 447 -31.29 30.80 -11.56
CA GLY A 447 -32.21 29.66 -11.49
C GLY A 447 -31.50 28.32 -11.29
N VAL A 448 -32.00 27.54 -10.34
CA VAL A 448 -31.45 26.23 -9.99
C VAL A 448 -32.52 25.16 -10.01
N GLY A 449 -32.45 24.22 -10.95
CA GLY A 449 -33.22 22.98 -10.91
C GLY A 449 -32.60 21.96 -9.96
N ILE A 450 -33.23 20.80 -9.82
CA ILE A 450 -32.72 19.72 -9.00
C ILE A 450 -32.77 18.37 -9.72
N MET A 451 -31.73 17.57 -9.56
CA MET A 451 -31.70 16.18 -9.97
C MET A 451 -31.33 15.29 -8.75
N LEU A 452 -32.18 14.32 -8.46
CA LEU A 452 -31.91 13.26 -7.47
C LEU A 452 -31.57 11.97 -8.21
N GLY A 453 -30.64 11.18 -7.65
CA GLY A 453 -30.21 9.91 -8.23
C GLY A 453 -28.81 9.51 -7.81
N CYS A 454 -28.29 8.42 -8.38
CA CYS A 454 -26.91 7.95 -8.18
C CYS A 454 -26.05 8.19 -9.43
N CYS A 455 -24.83 8.69 -9.23
CA CYS A 455 -23.89 9.01 -10.33
C CYS A 455 -23.23 7.77 -10.99
N GLY A 456 -23.46 6.56 -10.48
CA GLY A 456 -22.84 5.36 -11.02
C GLY A 456 -21.50 4.97 -10.35
N ALA A 457 -21.00 5.73 -9.37
CA ALA A 457 -19.77 5.39 -8.69
C ALA A 457 -19.70 3.93 -8.15
N PRO A 458 -20.78 3.32 -7.61
CA PRO A 458 -20.78 1.91 -7.27
C PRO A 458 -20.52 0.98 -8.47
N ALA A 459 -21.03 1.29 -9.65
CA ALA A 459 -20.80 0.51 -10.86
C ALA A 459 -19.33 0.63 -11.33
N ASP A 460 -18.78 1.86 -11.33
CA ASP A 460 -17.37 2.11 -11.63
C ASP A 460 -16.46 1.30 -10.68
N TRP A 461 -16.68 1.41 -9.39
CA TRP A 461 -15.87 0.71 -8.39
C TRP A 461 -16.03 -0.81 -8.41
N ALA A 462 -17.17 -1.33 -8.85
CA ALA A 462 -17.42 -2.76 -9.02
C ALA A 462 -16.84 -3.33 -10.33
N GLY A 463 -16.33 -2.50 -11.24
CA GLY A 463 -15.90 -2.92 -12.57
C GLY A 463 -17.04 -3.25 -13.54
N ARG A 464 -18.28 -2.74 -13.29
CA ARG A 464 -19.48 -2.97 -14.09
C ARG A 464 -19.60 -1.88 -15.16
N LYS A 465 -18.83 -2.05 -16.26
CA LYS A 465 -18.84 -1.14 -17.42
C LYS A 465 -20.22 -0.95 -18.05
N ASP A 466 -21.03 -2.00 -18.04
CA ASP A 466 -22.40 -2.01 -18.51
C ASP A 466 -23.26 -0.97 -17.76
N LEU A 467 -23.34 -1.11 -16.43
CA LEU A 467 -24.11 -0.22 -15.57
C LEU A 467 -23.54 1.21 -15.54
N MET A 468 -22.21 1.34 -15.67
CA MET A 468 -21.61 2.68 -15.76
C MET A 468 -21.99 3.39 -17.06
N ARG A 469 -22.02 2.68 -18.19
CA ARG A 469 -22.48 3.23 -19.48
C ARG A 469 -23.93 3.72 -19.39
N GLU A 470 -24.83 2.94 -18.83
CA GLU A 470 -26.21 3.35 -18.59
C GLU A 470 -26.30 4.63 -17.74
N SER A 471 -25.46 4.74 -16.71
CA SER A 471 -25.40 5.95 -15.88
C SER A 471 -24.93 7.18 -16.65
N ILE A 472 -23.90 7.03 -17.48
CA ILE A 472 -23.38 8.11 -18.34
C ILE A 472 -24.46 8.58 -19.33
N GLU A 473 -25.14 7.66 -20.00
CA GLU A 473 -26.20 7.96 -20.96
C GLU A 473 -27.35 8.71 -20.29
N ARG A 474 -27.77 8.30 -19.08
CA ARG A 474 -28.78 8.98 -18.29
C ARG A 474 -28.38 10.43 -18.00
N PHE A 475 -27.16 10.69 -17.57
CA PHE A 475 -26.70 12.07 -17.32
C PHE A 475 -26.70 12.92 -18.59
N LYS A 476 -26.23 12.38 -19.70
CA LYS A 476 -26.21 13.08 -21.00
C LYS A 476 -27.61 13.40 -21.49
N ASN A 477 -28.54 12.48 -21.35
CA ASN A 477 -29.94 12.69 -21.72
C ASN A 477 -30.57 13.81 -20.87
N VAL A 478 -30.48 13.71 -19.54
CA VAL A 478 -30.96 14.75 -18.62
C VAL A 478 -30.36 16.12 -18.96
N TRP A 479 -29.04 16.17 -19.15
CA TRP A 479 -28.33 17.40 -19.47
C TRP A 479 -28.83 18.06 -20.77
N ASN A 480 -29.05 17.24 -21.82
CA ASN A 480 -29.60 17.72 -23.09
C ASN A 480 -31.07 18.20 -22.95
N GLU A 481 -31.90 17.41 -22.26
CA GLU A 481 -33.34 17.71 -22.08
C GLU A 481 -33.56 18.96 -21.20
N THR A 482 -32.68 19.22 -20.26
CA THR A 482 -32.76 20.37 -19.34
C THR A 482 -32.07 21.63 -19.89
N GLY A 483 -31.57 21.62 -21.12
CA GLY A 483 -30.98 22.79 -21.76
C GLY A 483 -29.53 23.03 -21.45
N LYS A 484 -28.79 21.97 -21.06
CA LYS A 484 -27.36 21.97 -20.78
C LYS A 484 -26.92 22.87 -19.62
N PRO A 485 -27.57 22.81 -18.46
CA PRO A 485 -27.14 23.59 -17.28
C PRO A 485 -25.79 23.10 -16.73
N ALA A 486 -25.11 23.97 -15.98
CA ALA A 486 -23.96 23.53 -15.14
C ALA A 486 -24.46 22.79 -13.88
N PHE A 487 -23.78 21.75 -13.47
CA PHE A 487 -24.18 21.03 -12.26
C PHE A 487 -23.59 21.67 -10.99
N ILE A 488 -24.38 21.74 -9.92
CA ILE A 488 -23.89 22.04 -8.57
C ILE A 488 -23.75 20.70 -7.82
N LEU A 489 -22.52 20.29 -7.54
CA LEU A 489 -22.23 19.00 -6.93
C LEU A 489 -21.90 19.14 -5.44
N ALA A 490 -22.54 18.33 -4.58
CA ALA A 490 -22.29 18.30 -3.14
C ALA A 490 -21.55 17.01 -2.69
N CYS A 491 -21.31 16.07 -3.59
CA CYS A 491 -20.69 14.79 -3.28
C CYS A 491 -19.34 14.65 -3.97
N SER A 492 -18.29 14.38 -3.18
CA SER A 492 -16.92 14.21 -3.70
C SER A 492 -16.75 13.05 -4.68
N SER A 493 -17.49 11.94 -4.50
CA SER A 493 -17.47 10.82 -5.44
C SER A 493 -18.12 11.19 -6.78
N CYS A 494 -19.19 12.01 -6.76
CA CYS A 494 -19.82 12.50 -7.97
C CYS A 494 -18.88 13.39 -8.77
N ILE A 495 -18.09 14.25 -8.11
CA ILE A 495 -17.07 15.08 -8.78
C ILE A 495 -16.09 14.17 -9.55
N GLY A 496 -15.58 13.12 -8.93
CA GLY A 496 -14.67 12.18 -9.60
C GLY A 496 -15.30 11.45 -10.79
N ILE A 497 -16.59 11.13 -10.75
CA ILE A 497 -17.31 10.52 -11.88
C ILE A 497 -17.50 11.54 -13.04
N PHE A 498 -17.85 12.79 -12.72
CA PHE A 498 -17.99 13.83 -13.76
C PHE A 498 -16.67 14.05 -14.48
N GLU A 499 -15.57 14.17 -13.77
CA GLU A 499 -14.25 14.35 -14.38
C GLU A 499 -13.81 13.19 -15.25
N LYS A 500 -14.06 11.98 -14.79
CA LYS A 500 -13.62 10.77 -15.50
C LYS A 500 -14.47 10.46 -16.74
N TYR A 501 -15.78 10.67 -16.66
CA TYR A 501 -16.74 10.15 -17.66
C TYR A 501 -17.59 11.21 -18.35
N LEU A 502 -17.69 12.43 -17.83
CA LEU A 502 -18.57 13.50 -18.30
C LEU A 502 -17.79 14.83 -18.42
N PRO A 503 -16.59 14.85 -19.02
CA PRO A 503 -15.76 16.06 -19.05
C PRO A 503 -16.38 17.22 -19.84
N GLU A 504 -17.37 16.94 -20.70
CA GLU A 504 -18.14 17.94 -21.46
C GLU A 504 -19.21 18.66 -20.63
N ILE A 505 -19.55 18.13 -19.44
CA ILE A 505 -20.59 18.72 -18.57
C ILE A 505 -19.91 19.58 -17.52
N SER A 506 -20.16 20.87 -17.57
CA SER A 506 -19.63 21.82 -16.59
C SER A 506 -20.24 21.59 -15.21
N TYR A 507 -19.43 21.71 -14.19
CA TYR A 507 -19.87 21.65 -12.78
C TYR A 507 -19.13 22.64 -11.90
N VAL A 508 -19.74 22.93 -10.74
CA VAL A 508 -19.17 23.70 -9.63
C VAL A 508 -19.53 22.97 -8.33
N SER A 509 -18.66 23.03 -7.33
CA SER A 509 -19.00 22.42 -6.04
C SER A 509 -19.98 23.29 -5.25
N LEU A 510 -20.83 22.67 -4.43
CA LEU A 510 -21.74 23.39 -3.54
C LEU A 510 -20.95 24.33 -2.59
N TRP A 511 -19.74 23.97 -2.23
CA TRP A 511 -18.88 24.76 -1.34
C TRP A 511 -18.41 26.07 -1.99
N GLU A 512 -18.10 26.06 -3.30
CA GLU A 512 -17.79 27.24 -4.08
C GLU A 512 -19.02 28.14 -4.25
N ILE A 513 -20.19 27.54 -4.38
CA ILE A 513 -21.47 28.30 -4.44
C ILE A 513 -21.72 29.03 -3.14
N PHE A 514 -21.58 28.38 -1.98
CA PHE A 514 -21.70 29.06 -0.68
C PHE A 514 -20.65 30.15 -0.50
N GLN A 515 -19.43 29.98 -1.01
CA GLN A 515 -18.40 31.01 -0.98
C GLN A 515 -18.78 32.20 -1.87
N LYS A 516 -19.36 31.95 -3.05
CA LYS A 516 -19.72 33.01 -4.03
C LYS A 516 -20.93 33.83 -3.59
N TYR A 517 -21.98 33.18 -3.11
CA TYR A 517 -23.25 33.82 -2.80
C TYR A 517 -23.44 34.13 -1.31
N GLY A 518 -22.52 33.72 -0.46
CA GLY A 518 -22.55 33.92 1.00
C GLY A 518 -23.16 32.73 1.75
N LEU A 519 -23.16 32.85 3.07
CA LEU A 519 -23.75 31.84 3.97
C LEU A 519 -25.13 32.30 4.43
N PRO A 520 -26.06 31.38 4.74
CA PRO A 520 -27.27 31.74 5.45
C PRO A 520 -26.92 32.41 6.79
N GLU A 521 -27.80 33.28 7.30
CA GLU A 521 -27.66 33.84 8.63
C GLU A 521 -27.75 32.74 9.68
N THR A 522 -26.65 32.47 10.36
CA THR A 522 -26.56 31.46 11.41
C THR A 522 -25.83 32.00 12.62
N ALA A 523 -26.18 31.52 13.80
CA ALA A 523 -25.46 31.88 15.03
C ALA A 523 -24.02 31.39 14.96
N LYS A 524 -23.08 32.29 15.24
CA LYS A 524 -21.67 31.89 15.38
C LYS A 524 -21.48 31.17 16.71
N PRO A 525 -20.55 30.20 16.77
CA PRO A 525 -20.26 29.49 18.02
C PRO A 525 -19.79 30.48 19.10
N GLU A 526 -20.30 30.35 20.33
CA GLU A 526 -19.97 31.22 21.47
C GLU A 526 -18.50 31.08 21.90
N HIS A 527 -17.88 29.93 21.63
CA HIS A 527 -16.49 29.62 21.97
C HIS A 527 -15.71 29.19 20.75
N ARG A 528 -14.39 29.46 20.74
CA ARG A 528 -13.47 28.98 19.71
C ARG A 528 -13.38 27.45 19.80
N HIS A 529 -13.93 26.78 18.78
CA HIS A 529 -13.76 25.35 18.60
C HIS A 529 -12.69 25.08 17.54
N ILE A 530 -11.72 24.23 17.88
CA ILE A 530 -10.70 23.74 16.97
C ILE A 530 -11.25 22.52 16.24
N LEU A 531 -11.16 22.51 14.92
CA LEU A 531 -11.56 21.38 14.09
C LEU A 531 -10.40 20.90 13.22
N ASN A 532 -10.28 19.59 13.06
CA ASN A 532 -9.42 18.99 12.06
C ASN A 532 -10.21 18.70 10.79
N ILE A 533 -9.78 19.17 9.62
CA ILE A 533 -10.47 18.87 8.37
C ILE A 533 -10.00 17.52 7.83
N HIS A 534 -10.96 16.62 7.55
CA HIS A 534 -10.72 15.46 6.74
C HIS A 534 -11.18 15.73 5.31
N ASP A 535 -10.23 15.93 4.41
CA ASP A 535 -10.52 16.09 2.98
C ASP A 535 -10.95 14.77 2.38
N ALA A 536 -12.02 14.80 1.57
CA ALA A 536 -12.53 13.60 0.92
C ALA A 536 -11.61 13.15 -0.22
N CYS A 537 -11.27 11.87 -0.28
CA CYS A 537 -10.36 11.34 -1.30
C CYS A 537 -10.86 11.49 -2.75
N GLY A 538 -12.18 11.61 -2.97
CA GLY A 538 -12.76 11.91 -4.29
C GLY A 538 -12.46 13.32 -4.82
N THR A 539 -12.01 14.23 -3.96
CA THR A 539 -11.61 15.60 -4.32
C THR A 539 -10.12 15.84 -4.09
N ARG A 540 -9.30 14.79 -4.09
CA ARG A 540 -7.86 14.84 -3.76
C ARG A 540 -7.11 15.99 -4.44
N HIS A 541 -7.33 16.22 -5.73
CA HIS A 541 -6.65 17.25 -6.51
C HIS A 541 -7.51 18.50 -6.76
N LYS A 542 -8.53 18.74 -5.91
CA LYS A 542 -9.45 19.88 -6.04
C LYS A 542 -9.12 20.97 -5.03
N LYS A 543 -8.13 21.79 -5.37
CA LYS A 543 -7.69 22.92 -4.52
C LYS A 543 -8.82 23.88 -4.20
N GLU A 544 -9.68 24.17 -5.17
CA GLU A 544 -10.83 25.07 -5.06
C GLU A 544 -11.82 24.58 -3.97
N VAL A 545 -12.08 23.27 -3.96
CA VAL A 545 -12.93 22.64 -2.92
C VAL A 545 -12.27 22.72 -1.56
N HIS A 546 -10.98 22.37 -1.47
CA HIS A 546 -10.23 22.39 -0.21
C HIS A 546 -10.18 23.79 0.40
N GLU A 547 -9.95 24.81 -0.43
CA GLU A 547 -9.89 26.21 0.01
C GLU A 547 -11.28 26.73 0.40
N SER A 548 -12.31 26.40 -0.39
CA SER A 548 -13.68 26.81 -0.10
C SER A 548 -14.16 26.27 1.24
N VAL A 549 -13.95 24.98 1.52
CA VAL A 549 -14.33 24.38 2.80
C VAL A 549 -13.62 25.05 3.97
N ARG A 550 -12.34 25.37 3.86
CA ARG A 550 -11.57 26.06 4.90
C ARG A 550 -12.05 27.48 5.13
N LYS A 551 -12.30 28.22 4.07
CA LYS A 551 -12.85 29.60 4.16
C LYS A 551 -14.24 29.62 4.80
N LEU A 552 -15.12 28.66 4.42
CA LEU A 552 -16.45 28.55 4.99
C LEU A 552 -16.37 28.22 6.50
N ALA A 553 -15.54 27.27 6.91
CA ALA A 553 -15.39 26.89 8.31
C ALA A 553 -14.82 28.07 9.16
N SER A 554 -13.81 28.76 8.64
CA SER A 554 -13.25 29.94 9.30
C SER A 554 -14.24 31.12 9.35
N GLY A 555 -15.04 31.31 8.28
CA GLY A 555 -16.10 32.31 8.23
C GLY A 555 -17.22 32.06 9.23
N LEU A 556 -17.47 30.81 9.58
CA LEU A 556 -18.40 30.40 10.65
C LEU A 556 -17.81 30.54 12.05
N GLY A 557 -16.51 30.91 12.20
CA GLY A 557 -15.88 31.16 13.49
C GLY A 557 -15.08 29.98 14.07
N TYR A 558 -14.89 28.91 13.28
CA TYR A 558 -14.08 27.76 13.71
C TYR A 558 -12.60 27.96 13.39
N GLU A 559 -11.72 27.50 14.30
CA GLU A 559 -10.28 27.45 14.08
C GLU A 559 -9.92 26.10 13.46
N ILE A 560 -9.10 26.10 12.41
CA ILE A 560 -8.72 24.90 11.68
C ILE A 560 -7.29 24.53 12.01
N GLU A 561 -7.10 23.32 12.53
CA GLU A 561 -5.80 22.67 12.65
C GLU A 561 -5.67 21.59 11.57
N GLU A 562 -4.65 21.71 10.71
CA GLU A 562 -4.45 20.78 9.62
C GLU A 562 -3.93 19.42 10.12
N LEU A 563 -4.45 18.34 9.55
CA LEU A 563 -3.91 17.01 9.80
C LEU A 563 -2.62 16.80 9.01
N LYS A 564 -1.72 15.94 9.52
CA LYS A 564 -0.46 15.58 8.84
C LYS A 564 -0.69 15.14 7.39
N TYR A 565 -1.74 14.34 7.16
CA TYR A 565 -2.16 13.91 5.82
C TYR A 565 -3.46 14.62 5.45
N ALA A 566 -3.34 15.80 4.83
CA ALA A 566 -4.45 16.63 4.39
C ALA A 566 -4.40 16.85 2.87
N LYS A 567 -5.46 17.38 2.29
CA LYS A 567 -5.57 17.79 0.89
C LYS A 567 -5.18 16.64 -0.07
N ASP A 568 -4.18 16.85 -0.94
CA ASP A 568 -3.73 15.84 -1.91
C ASP A 568 -3.21 14.56 -1.23
N LYS A 569 -2.70 14.66 -0.02
CA LYS A 569 -2.19 13.52 0.76
C LYS A 569 -3.20 12.95 1.74
N THR A 570 -4.48 13.32 1.65
CA THR A 570 -5.50 12.84 2.59
C THR A 570 -5.57 11.31 2.65
N LYS A 571 -5.67 10.74 3.85
CA LYS A 571 -5.93 9.31 4.05
C LYS A 571 -7.39 8.98 3.75
N CYS A 572 -7.68 7.72 3.49
CA CYS A 572 -9.03 7.23 3.20
C CYS A 572 -9.86 7.09 4.48
N CYS A 573 -11.17 7.36 4.38
CA CYS A 573 -12.12 7.05 5.46
C CYS A 573 -12.56 5.57 5.47
N GLY A 574 -12.33 4.82 4.37
CA GLY A 574 -12.69 3.40 4.26
C GLY A 574 -13.97 3.09 3.47
N TYR A 575 -14.74 4.08 3.03
CA TYR A 575 -15.98 3.83 2.29
C TYR A 575 -15.79 3.58 0.79
N GLY A 576 -14.87 4.31 0.15
CA GLY A 576 -14.63 4.25 -1.30
C GLY A 576 -14.27 2.84 -1.79
N GLY A 577 -14.36 2.63 -3.11
CA GLY A 577 -14.04 1.35 -3.72
C GLY A 577 -14.89 0.17 -3.24
N LEU A 578 -16.06 0.42 -2.63
CA LEU A 578 -16.99 -0.56 -2.07
C LEU A 578 -16.41 -1.42 -0.92
N VAL A 579 -15.32 -0.98 -0.30
CA VAL A 579 -14.67 -1.74 0.78
C VAL A 579 -15.64 -1.98 1.94
N TYR A 580 -16.46 -1.00 2.28
CA TYR A 580 -17.45 -1.11 3.37
C TYR A 580 -18.38 -2.32 3.19
N TYR A 581 -18.73 -2.66 1.94
CA TYR A 581 -19.60 -3.81 1.63
C TYR A 581 -18.81 -5.10 1.42
N ALA A 582 -17.64 -5.03 0.82
CA ALA A 582 -16.84 -6.21 0.48
C ALA A 582 -15.99 -6.73 1.66
N ASN A 583 -15.53 -5.82 2.53
CA ASN A 583 -14.71 -6.13 3.70
C ASN A 583 -14.85 -5.04 4.78
N ARG A 584 -15.91 -5.14 5.57
CA ARG A 584 -16.26 -4.14 6.59
C ARG A 584 -15.15 -3.93 7.63
N GLU A 585 -14.46 -4.99 8.01
CA GLU A 585 -13.31 -4.91 8.92
C GLU A 585 -12.21 -3.99 8.37
N GLN A 586 -11.86 -4.14 7.09
CA GLN A 586 -10.88 -3.26 6.46
C GLN A 586 -11.36 -1.81 6.33
N ALA A 587 -12.67 -1.58 6.13
CA ALA A 587 -13.24 -0.23 6.12
C ALA A 587 -13.09 0.44 7.50
N ILE A 588 -13.29 -0.31 8.57
CA ILE A 588 -13.09 0.14 9.94
C ILE A 588 -11.61 0.43 10.20
N ASP A 589 -10.68 -0.45 9.79
CA ASP A 589 -9.23 -0.21 9.91
C ASP A 589 -8.80 1.12 9.28
N PHE A 590 -9.34 1.47 8.10
CA PHE A 590 -9.11 2.77 7.46
C PHE A 590 -9.62 3.94 8.31
N ALA A 591 -10.85 3.81 8.80
CA ALA A 591 -11.47 4.87 9.60
C ALA A 591 -10.70 5.11 10.91
N GLU A 592 -10.36 4.05 11.63
CA GLU A 592 -9.60 4.12 12.88
C GLU A 592 -8.19 4.69 12.67
N ASP A 593 -7.51 4.29 11.58
CA ASP A 593 -6.19 4.83 11.24
C ASP A 593 -6.25 6.35 11.04
N ARG A 594 -7.33 6.84 10.39
CA ARG A 594 -7.55 8.27 10.22
C ARG A 594 -7.93 8.98 11.51
N ILE A 595 -8.79 8.37 12.34
CA ILE A 595 -9.23 8.91 13.64
C ILE A 595 -8.04 9.09 14.59
N ARG A 596 -7.10 8.15 14.63
CA ARG A 596 -5.89 8.24 15.47
C ARG A 596 -5.02 9.47 15.18
N GLU A 597 -5.07 10.03 13.99
CA GLU A 597 -4.33 11.25 13.64
C GLU A 597 -4.98 12.53 14.14
N SER A 598 -6.28 12.49 14.47
CA SER A 598 -7.06 13.67 14.84
C SER A 598 -7.23 13.79 16.34
N LYS A 599 -6.67 14.82 16.94
CA LYS A 599 -6.86 15.15 18.37
C LYS A 599 -8.17 15.92 18.60
N ALA A 600 -8.53 16.82 17.69
CA ALA A 600 -9.75 17.63 17.74
C ALA A 600 -10.94 16.90 17.07
N ASP A 601 -12.14 17.49 17.14
CA ASP A 601 -13.30 17.03 16.40
C ASP A 601 -13.05 17.11 14.90
N LEU A 602 -13.62 16.20 14.10
CA LEU A 602 -13.46 16.19 12.65
C LEU A 602 -14.51 17.05 11.96
N LEU A 603 -14.09 17.82 10.97
CA LEU A 603 -14.95 18.45 9.97
C LEU A 603 -14.80 17.71 8.64
N VAL A 604 -15.92 17.33 8.05
CA VAL A 604 -15.98 16.67 6.75
C VAL A 604 -17.02 17.33 5.84
N TYR A 605 -16.85 17.13 4.52
CA TYR A 605 -17.80 17.57 3.49
C TYR A 605 -18.27 16.41 2.60
N CYS A 606 -18.13 15.20 3.12
CA CYS A 606 -18.64 13.96 2.51
C CYS A 606 -19.47 13.20 3.55
N ALA A 607 -20.73 12.92 3.24
CA ALA A 607 -21.65 12.26 4.16
C ALA A 607 -21.16 10.89 4.62
N MET A 608 -20.55 10.11 3.71
CA MET A 608 -20.04 8.79 4.06
C MET A 608 -18.81 8.81 4.97
N CYS A 609 -17.96 9.84 4.83
CA CYS A 609 -16.86 10.04 5.78
C CYS A 609 -17.40 10.34 7.18
N LYS A 610 -18.42 11.19 7.29
CA LYS A 610 -19.09 11.48 8.56
C LYS A 610 -19.66 10.20 9.19
N ASP A 611 -20.52 9.51 8.44
CA ASP A 611 -21.21 8.32 8.91
C ASP A 611 -20.23 7.28 9.46
N LEU A 612 -19.14 7.04 8.73
CA LEU A 612 -18.16 6.04 9.11
C LEU A 612 -17.35 6.44 10.36
N PHE A 613 -16.92 7.71 10.46
CA PHE A 613 -16.20 8.18 11.64
C PHE A 613 -17.08 8.21 12.89
N VAL A 614 -18.33 8.66 12.76
CA VAL A 614 -19.30 8.65 13.89
C VAL A 614 -19.61 7.22 14.33
N SER A 615 -19.71 6.26 13.41
CA SER A 615 -19.91 4.85 13.73
C SER A 615 -18.78 4.25 14.56
N GLN A 616 -17.57 4.83 14.49
CA GLN A 616 -16.41 4.49 15.30
C GLN A 616 -16.26 5.40 16.55
N GLY A 617 -17.28 6.15 16.91
CA GLY A 617 -17.31 6.99 18.10
C GLY A 617 -16.55 8.33 17.99
N LYS A 618 -16.07 8.71 16.81
CA LYS A 618 -15.39 10.00 16.61
C LYS A 618 -16.41 11.10 16.41
N ARG A 619 -16.33 12.15 17.24
CA ARG A 619 -17.12 13.37 17.05
C ARG A 619 -16.76 13.99 15.70
N THR A 620 -17.76 14.13 14.82
CA THR A 620 -17.53 14.55 13.42
C THR A 620 -18.71 15.39 12.95
N PHE A 621 -18.39 16.56 12.37
CA PHE A 621 -19.37 17.46 11.76
C PHE A 621 -19.34 17.32 10.24
N HIS A 622 -20.53 17.29 9.63
CA HIS A 622 -20.64 17.63 8.21
C HIS A 622 -20.75 19.15 8.08
N ILE A 623 -20.04 19.75 7.12
CA ILE A 623 -20.00 21.20 6.96
C ILE A 623 -21.41 21.84 6.83
N LEU A 624 -22.39 21.15 6.24
CA LEU A 624 -23.76 21.64 6.13
C LEU A 624 -24.44 21.81 7.49
N GLU A 625 -24.08 21.01 8.49
CA GLU A 625 -24.61 21.13 9.86
C GLU A 625 -24.20 22.45 10.47
N LEU A 626 -22.95 22.83 10.26
CA LEU A 626 -22.39 24.10 10.73
C LEU A 626 -22.98 25.28 9.93
N ILE A 627 -23.12 25.14 8.62
CA ILE A 627 -23.70 26.19 7.74
C ILE A 627 -25.15 26.48 8.11
N PHE A 628 -25.94 25.46 8.47
CA PHE A 628 -27.35 25.62 8.84
C PHE A 628 -27.61 25.74 10.34
N GLY A 629 -26.53 25.96 11.14
CA GLY A 629 -26.62 26.34 12.56
C GLY A 629 -27.18 25.28 13.47
N GLU A 630 -26.91 23.99 13.21
CA GLU A 630 -27.31 22.92 14.13
C GLU A 630 -26.49 22.99 15.42
N ASN A 631 -27.11 22.58 16.54
CA ASN A 631 -26.38 22.49 17.80
C ASN A 631 -25.17 21.56 17.65
N PRO A 632 -23.93 22.03 17.94
CA PRO A 632 -22.73 21.24 17.72
C PRO A 632 -22.70 19.91 18.48
N GLU A 633 -23.31 19.84 19.68
CA GLU A 633 -23.34 18.60 20.48
C GLU A 633 -24.24 17.54 19.83
N ASP A 634 -25.37 17.95 19.28
CA ASP A 634 -26.31 17.05 18.61
C ASP A 634 -25.73 16.61 17.25
N ALA A 635 -25.22 17.56 16.47
CA ALA A 635 -24.62 17.32 15.18
C ALA A 635 -23.44 16.32 15.24
N ALA A 636 -22.54 16.48 16.23
CA ALA A 636 -21.34 15.65 16.37
C ALA A 636 -21.64 14.19 16.76
N ARG A 637 -22.82 13.94 17.34
CA ARG A 637 -23.24 12.62 17.86
C ARG A 637 -24.32 11.95 17.04
N LYS A 638 -24.80 12.62 15.97
CA LYS A 638 -25.87 12.09 15.11
C LYS A 638 -25.46 10.74 14.52
N LYS A 639 -26.18 9.69 14.90
CA LYS A 639 -25.89 8.32 14.47
C LYS A 639 -26.08 8.15 12.97
N MET A 640 -25.25 7.31 12.36
CA MET A 640 -25.44 6.85 10.99
C MET A 640 -26.79 6.17 10.83
N PRO A 641 -27.62 6.55 9.83
CA PRO A 641 -28.84 5.83 9.52
C PRO A 641 -28.54 4.38 9.09
N ASN A 642 -29.37 3.42 9.52
CA ASN A 642 -29.25 2.05 9.03
C ASN A 642 -29.63 1.95 7.54
N LEU A 643 -29.37 0.81 6.91
CA LEU A 643 -29.56 0.64 5.46
C LEU A 643 -31.01 0.88 5.03
N SER A 644 -32.00 0.38 5.76
CA SER A 644 -33.42 0.59 5.49
C SER A 644 -33.83 2.05 5.66
N GLN A 645 -33.33 2.71 6.72
CA GLN A 645 -33.56 4.14 6.94
C GLN A 645 -33.00 5.00 5.80
N ARG A 646 -31.85 4.62 5.23
CA ARG A 646 -31.24 5.31 4.09
C ARG A 646 -32.15 5.28 2.84
N HIS A 647 -32.84 4.15 2.58
CA HIS A 647 -33.83 4.06 1.51
C HIS A 647 -35.05 4.92 1.82
N ALA A 648 -35.60 4.84 3.05
CA ALA A 648 -36.73 5.64 3.49
C ALA A 648 -36.42 7.16 3.42
N ASN A 649 -35.24 7.58 3.83
CA ASN A 649 -34.78 8.98 3.76
C ASN A 649 -34.78 9.52 2.32
N ARG A 650 -34.26 8.74 1.37
CA ARG A 650 -34.26 9.14 -0.05
C ARG A 650 -35.67 9.26 -0.61
N ALA A 651 -36.50 8.26 -0.38
CA ALA A 651 -37.90 8.27 -0.85
C ALA A 651 -38.68 9.43 -0.21
N GLY A 652 -38.54 9.62 1.09
CA GLY A 652 -39.19 10.70 1.83
C GLY A 652 -38.72 12.08 1.38
N LEU A 653 -37.43 12.26 1.05
CA LEU A 653 -36.92 13.52 0.52
C LEU A 653 -37.59 13.88 -0.81
N LYS A 654 -37.63 12.92 -1.74
CA LYS A 654 -38.33 13.16 -3.04
C LYS A 654 -39.78 13.56 -2.83
N THR A 655 -40.53 12.83 -1.98
CA THR A 655 -41.93 13.09 -1.67
C THR A 655 -42.15 14.49 -1.11
N ARG A 656 -41.33 14.89 -0.09
CA ARG A 656 -41.43 16.24 0.49
C ARG A 656 -41.14 17.33 -0.53
N LEU A 657 -40.05 17.19 -1.29
CA LEU A 657 -39.72 18.19 -2.31
C LEU A 657 -40.82 18.35 -3.35
N LEU A 658 -41.38 17.25 -3.88
CA LEU A 658 -42.50 17.31 -4.86
C LEU A 658 -43.72 18.03 -4.28
N ARG A 659 -44.17 17.68 -3.08
CA ARG A 659 -45.34 18.27 -2.43
C ARG A 659 -45.12 19.74 -2.09
N GLU A 660 -44.00 20.08 -1.48
CA GLU A 660 -43.80 21.42 -0.93
C GLU A 660 -43.36 22.46 -1.96
N LEU A 661 -42.66 22.06 -3.03
CA LEU A 661 -42.08 22.97 -3.99
C LEU A 661 -42.86 23.00 -5.33
N TRP A 662 -43.43 21.86 -5.72
CA TRP A 662 -44.20 21.78 -7.00
C TRP A 662 -45.67 21.45 -6.81
N GLY A 663 -46.14 21.14 -5.61
CA GLY A 663 -47.54 20.75 -5.34
C GLY A 663 -47.95 19.42 -5.99
N GLU A 664 -46.96 18.55 -6.23
CA GLU A 664 -47.17 17.28 -6.92
C GLU A 664 -47.15 16.10 -5.91
N GLU A 665 -48.06 15.14 -6.15
CA GLU A 665 -47.95 13.84 -5.43
C GLU A 665 -47.02 12.91 -6.22
N PRO A 666 -46.12 12.17 -5.53
CA PRO A 666 -45.29 11.18 -6.21
C PRO A 666 -46.19 10.13 -6.88
N GLU A 667 -45.83 9.70 -8.10
CA GLU A 667 -46.42 8.49 -8.67
C GLU A 667 -46.15 7.31 -7.74
N MET A 668 -47.22 6.88 -7.03
CA MET A 668 -47.15 5.66 -6.27
C MET A 668 -47.23 4.50 -7.24
N GLU A 669 -46.18 3.71 -7.40
CA GLU A 669 -46.38 2.34 -7.87
C GLU A 669 -47.42 1.71 -6.97
N LEU A 670 -48.49 1.18 -7.59
CA LEU A 670 -49.51 0.35 -6.96
C LEU A 670 -48.93 -1.00 -6.46
N MET A 671 -47.90 -0.95 -5.64
CA MET A 671 -47.79 -1.94 -4.58
C MET A 671 -48.80 -1.48 -3.53
N GLU A 672 -49.91 -2.15 -3.48
CA GLU A 672 -50.77 -2.11 -2.31
C GLU A 672 -49.85 -2.19 -1.11
N ARG A 673 -49.54 -1.04 -0.47
CA ARG A 673 -49.06 -0.99 0.86
C ARG A 673 -50.19 -1.54 1.72
N ASN A 674 -50.30 -2.90 1.80
CA ASN A 674 -50.75 -3.48 3.03
C ASN A 674 -49.77 -2.94 4.07
N GLU A 675 -50.21 -1.97 4.85
CA GLU A 675 -49.45 -1.48 6.00
C GLU A 675 -49.25 -2.68 6.93
N LEU A 676 -48.16 -3.40 6.68
CA LEU A 676 -47.74 -4.51 7.52
C LEU A 676 -47.17 -3.88 8.80
N ASN A 677 -47.88 -4.01 9.91
CA ASN A 677 -47.34 -3.58 11.18
C ASN A 677 -46.28 -4.58 11.64
N LEU A 678 -45.02 -4.37 11.12
CA LEU A 678 -43.89 -5.25 11.43
C LEU A 678 -43.22 -4.83 12.73
N VAL A 679 -43.12 -5.74 13.68
CA VAL A 679 -42.37 -5.59 14.93
C VAL A 679 -41.06 -6.35 14.77
N ILE A 680 -39.93 -5.60 14.72
CA ILE A 680 -38.59 -6.15 14.52
C ILE A 680 -37.76 -5.91 15.80
N PRO A 681 -37.27 -6.97 16.48
CA PRO A 681 -36.43 -6.85 17.68
C PRO A 681 -35.08 -6.15 17.35
N GLN A 682 -34.55 -5.43 18.34
CA GLN A 682 -33.29 -4.68 18.15
C GLN A 682 -32.11 -5.57 17.71
N GLU A 683 -32.02 -6.79 18.23
CA GLU A 683 -30.96 -7.75 17.81
C GLU A 683 -31.11 -8.18 16.34
N LEU A 684 -32.35 -8.30 15.88
CA LEU A 684 -32.58 -8.64 14.46
C LEU A 684 -32.22 -7.47 13.55
N TRP A 685 -32.47 -6.23 13.94
CA TRP A 685 -31.99 -5.05 13.21
C TRP A 685 -30.47 -5.09 13.01
N LYS A 686 -29.71 -5.44 14.04
CA LYS A 686 -28.26 -5.60 13.94
C LYS A 686 -27.86 -6.69 12.94
N THR A 687 -28.53 -7.85 13.02
CA THR A 687 -28.31 -8.96 12.09
C THR A 687 -28.64 -8.59 10.63
N MET A 688 -29.75 -7.84 10.44
CA MET A 688 -30.14 -7.34 9.12
C MET A 688 -29.06 -6.41 8.54
N GLU A 689 -28.55 -5.48 9.33
CA GLU A 689 -27.48 -4.56 8.94
C GLU A 689 -26.18 -5.32 8.55
N GLU A 690 -25.79 -6.32 9.35
CA GLU A 690 -24.62 -7.13 9.09
C GLU A 690 -24.73 -8.00 7.82
N ARG A 691 -25.95 -8.43 7.49
CA ARG A 691 -26.25 -9.29 6.34
C ARG A 691 -26.81 -8.56 5.14
N TYR A 692 -26.85 -7.23 5.19
CA TYR A 692 -27.40 -6.39 4.12
C TYR A 692 -28.85 -6.72 3.73
N LEU A 693 -29.70 -7.00 4.74
CA LEU A 693 -31.14 -7.20 4.58
C LEU A 693 -31.87 -5.89 4.82
N LEU A 694 -32.80 -5.57 3.95
CA LEU A 694 -33.63 -4.37 4.09
C LEU A 694 -35.00 -4.71 4.67
N LEU A 695 -35.60 -3.72 5.34
CA LEU A 695 -36.98 -3.84 5.82
C LEU A 695 -37.93 -4.18 4.68
N GLU A 696 -37.78 -3.51 3.54
CA GLU A 696 -38.57 -3.76 2.35
C GLU A 696 -38.43 -5.17 1.77
N ASP A 697 -37.27 -5.84 1.94
CA ASP A 697 -37.10 -7.26 1.54
C ASP A 697 -37.98 -8.16 2.42
N ILE A 698 -38.05 -7.86 3.73
CA ILE A 698 -38.89 -8.60 4.69
C ILE A 698 -40.35 -8.35 4.40
N GLU A 699 -40.75 -7.09 4.19
CA GLU A 699 -42.12 -6.71 3.85
C GLU A 699 -42.61 -7.45 2.60
N GLN A 700 -41.79 -7.53 1.55
CA GLN A 700 -42.12 -8.24 0.31
C GLN A 700 -42.32 -9.74 0.54
N VAL A 701 -41.45 -10.39 1.33
CA VAL A 701 -41.59 -11.83 1.67
C VAL A 701 -42.88 -12.09 2.42
N VAL A 702 -43.16 -11.30 3.44
CA VAL A 702 -44.36 -11.45 4.30
C VAL A 702 -45.61 -11.15 3.48
N ALA A 703 -45.66 -10.04 2.75
CA ALA A 703 -46.82 -9.68 1.93
C ALA A 703 -47.13 -10.77 0.90
N ARG A 704 -46.12 -11.23 0.15
CA ARG A 704 -46.27 -12.28 -0.85
C ARG A 704 -46.78 -13.59 -0.25
N SER A 705 -46.22 -14.01 0.88
CA SER A 705 -46.59 -15.24 1.55
C SER A 705 -48.03 -15.23 2.07
N ARG A 706 -48.53 -14.06 2.50
CA ARG A 706 -49.92 -13.90 2.92
C ARG A 706 -50.91 -13.96 1.77
N ILE A 707 -50.54 -13.39 0.62
CA ILE A 707 -51.37 -13.41 -0.59
C ILE A 707 -51.38 -14.79 -1.25
N SER A 708 -50.22 -15.43 -1.39
CA SER A 708 -50.10 -16.72 -2.10
C SER A 708 -50.44 -17.92 -1.22
N GLY A 709 -50.39 -17.78 0.12
CA GLY A 709 -50.45 -18.90 1.04
C GLY A 709 -49.20 -19.79 1.08
N GLU A 710 -48.17 -19.48 0.29
CA GLU A 710 -46.92 -20.23 0.23
C GLU A 710 -46.02 -19.94 1.44
N ARG A 711 -46.28 -20.61 2.53
CA ARG A 711 -45.57 -20.52 3.81
C ARG A 711 -45.64 -21.81 4.60
N PHE A 712 -44.60 -22.12 5.35
CA PHE A 712 -44.58 -23.28 6.26
C PHE A 712 -45.00 -22.83 7.65
N PHE A 713 -45.96 -23.56 8.24
CA PHE A 713 -46.39 -23.28 9.61
C PHE A 713 -45.70 -24.18 10.63
N ASN A 714 -45.16 -23.61 11.69
CA ASN A 714 -44.63 -24.35 12.82
C ASN A 714 -45.64 -24.33 13.98
N PRO A 715 -46.24 -25.49 14.34
CA PRO A 715 -47.23 -25.53 15.42
C PRO A 715 -46.64 -25.36 16.82
N GLU A 716 -45.35 -25.59 17.01
CA GLU A 716 -44.72 -25.51 18.34
C GLU A 716 -44.71 -24.05 18.89
N ASP A 717 -44.51 -23.07 18.04
CA ASP A 717 -44.41 -21.67 18.39
C ASP A 717 -45.37 -20.76 17.61
N SER A 718 -46.27 -21.36 16.84
CA SER A 718 -47.26 -20.63 16.03
C SER A 718 -46.61 -19.66 15.02
N SER A 719 -45.42 -19.97 14.51
CA SER A 719 -44.71 -19.14 13.56
C SER A 719 -44.85 -19.64 12.13
N TYR A 720 -44.67 -18.72 11.18
CA TYR A 720 -44.59 -19.00 9.73
C TYR A 720 -43.17 -18.83 9.24
N LEU A 721 -42.71 -19.67 8.32
CA LEU A 721 -41.49 -19.51 7.55
C LEU A 721 -41.86 -19.35 6.09
N ALA A 722 -41.47 -18.21 5.49
CA ALA A 722 -41.73 -17.89 4.12
C ALA A 722 -40.46 -17.51 3.38
N SER A 723 -40.48 -17.67 2.05
CA SER A 723 -39.36 -17.22 1.23
C SER A 723 -39.86 -16.52 -0.05
N LEU A 724 -39.00 -15.65 -0.57
CA LEU A 724 -39.20 -14.98 -1.85
C LEU A 724 -37.85 -14.84 -2.56
N ARG A 725 -37.80 -15.26 -3.82
CA ARG A 725 -36.65 -15.04 -4.67
C ARG A 725 -36.80 -13.72 -5.41
N ILE A 726 -35.88 -12.80 -5.15
CA ILE A 726 -35.79 -11.50 -5.83
C ILE A 726 -34.47 -11.51 -6.61
N LYS A 727 -34.55 -11.55 -7.94
CA LYS A 727 -33.38 -11.72 -8.82
C LYS A 727 -32.57 -12.98 -8.45
N ASN A 728 -31.32 -12.81 -8.01
CA ASN A 728 -30.40 -13.89 -7.69
C ASN A 728 -30.33 -14.23 -6.19
N VAL A 729 -31.17 -13.60 -5.36
CA VAL A 729 -31.13 -13.76 -3.90
C VAL A 729 -32.49 -14.29 -3.43
N THR A 730 -32.48 -15.35 -2.65
CA THR A 730 -33.67 -15.86 -1.94
C THR A 730 -33.63 -15.36 -0.51
N TYR A 731 -34.67 -14.63 -0.12
CA TYR A 731 -34.87 -14.11 1.23
C TYR A 731 -35.80 -15.04 1.99
N TRP A 732 -35.47 -15.36 3.22
CA TRP A 732 -36.26 -16.16 4.13
C TRP A 732 -36.60 -15.35 5.34
N VAL A 733 -37.88 -15.37 5.77
CA VAL A 733 -38.37 -14.67 6.93
C VAL A 733 -39.18 -15.63 7.77
N ARG A 734 -38.86 -15.72 9.08
CA ARG A 734 -39.68 -16.40 10.08
C ARG A 734 -40.39 -15.33 10.88
N TYR A 735 -41.73 -15.44 11.00
CA TYR A 735 -42.55 -14.46 11.66
C TYR A 735 -43.77 -15.11 12.35
N ALA A 736 -44.35 -14.42 13.33
CA ALA A 736 -45.62 -14.79 13.99
C ALA A 736 -46.64 -13.66 13.87
N GLU A 737 -47.87 -14.00 13.66
CA GLU A 737 -48.98 -13.05 13.61
C GLU A 737 -49.63 -13.02 14.99
N LYS A 738 -49.67 -11.83 15.68
CA LYS A 738 -50.24 -11.65 17.02
C LYS A 738 -50.95 -10.30 17.10
N GLU A 739 -52.21 -10.33 17.49
CA GLU A 739 -53.03 -9.13 17.76
C GLU A 739 -53.02 -8.08 16.62
N GLY A 740 -52.90 -8.51 15.37
CA GLY A 740 -52.83 -7.62 14.20
C GLY A 740 -51.41 -7.12 13.86
N GLU A 741 -50.44 -7.48 14.67
CA GLU A 741 -49.01 -7.19 14.39
C GLU A 741 -48.29 -8.43 13.84
N ILE A 742 -47.20 -8.20 13.09
CA ILE A 742 -46.37 -9.25 12.55
C ILE A 742 -45.01 -9.17 13.24
N HIS A 743 -44.77 -10.07 14.15
CA HIS A 743 -43.51 -10.18 14.89
C HIS A 743 -42.48 -10.97 14.10
N VAL A 744 -41.46 -10.31 13.56
CA VAL A 744 -40.37 -10.96 12.81
C VAL A 744 -39.40 -11.60 13.79
N ILE A 745 -39.20 -12.91 13.68
CA ILE A 745 -38.40 -13.72 14.59
C ILE A 745 -36.96 -13.84 14.04
N SER A 746 -36.83 -14.14 12.73
CA SER A 746 -35.52 -14.21 12.09
C SER A 746 -35.63 -13.93 10.58
N ALA A 747 -34.55 -13.44 9.99
CA ALA A 747 -34.43 -13.22 8.56
C ALA A 747 -33.03 -13.58 8.07
N TYR A 748 -32.94 -14.18 6.90
CA TYR A 748 -31.66 -14.47 6.23
C TYR A 748 -31.83 -14.54 4.72
N SER A 749 -30.73 -14.52 3.99
CA SER A 749 -30.72 -14.65 2.55
C SER A 749 -29.62 -15.60 2.06
N HIS A 750 -29.83 -16.19 0.89
CA HIS A 750 -28.83 -16.99 0.20
C HIS A 750 -28.94 -16.87 -1.32
N ARG A 751 -27.89 -17.26 -2.02
CA ARG A 751 -27.83 -17.27 -3.50
C ARG A 751 -27.87 -18.69 -4.10
N MET A 752 -28.10 -19.69 -3.28
CA MET A 752 -28.22 -21.07 -3.77
C MET A 752 -29.47 -21.22 -4.63
N GLU A 753 -29.34 -21.90 -5.75
CA GLU A 753 -30.43 -22.32 -6.60
C GLU A 753 -30.67 -23.81 -6.37
N VAL A 754 -31.85 -24.13 -5.93
CA VAL A 754 -32.27 -25.53 -5.85
C VAL A 754 -32.79 -25.91 -7.25
N VAL A 755 -31.94 -26.58 -8.02
CA VAL A 755 -32.37 -27.16 -9.29
C VAL A 755 -33.18 -28.43 -8.93
N LYS A 756 -34.46 -28.46 -9.27
CA LYS A 756 -35.18 -29.71 -9.25
C LYS A 756 -34.65 -30.53 -10.42
N GLU A 757 -34.07 -31.70 -10.14
CA GLU A 757 -33.75 -32.71 -11.15
C GLU A 757 -35.01 -33.22 -11.84
#